data_2fd3dc6b160a20eef8c0b27248e122d0
#
_entry.id   2fd3dc6b160a20eef8c0b27248e122d0
#
_cell.length_a   1.000
_cell.length_b   1.000
_cell.length_c   1.000
_cell.angle_alpha   90.00
_cell.angle_beta   90.00
_cell.angle_gamma   90.00
#
_symmetry.space_group_name_H-M   'P 1'
#
loop_
_entity.id
_entity.type
_entity.pdbx_description
1 polymer ?
#
loop_
_entity_poly.entity_id
_entity_poly.type
_entity_poly.pdbx_seq_one_letter_code
_entity_poly.pdbx_strand_id
1 'polypeptide(L)'
;MRNRPIARALGALVILALCTPALAALADPPAEPAASAPESPPPPATLAPAPAEPAPTVSPVYPENQPEALPSEPAAAPAVPTPRRVKPPRSHQAWVAAANPLAVDAGLEILAKGGKAIDAAVAVQAMLGLVEPQSSGVAGGAFLLYYDAGSGRVSAIDGRERAPAAATPDMFLDHGRPMSFVEAVRSGRSTGVPGVMAMLATAQSKYGALRWKELFAPAIRAASQGFRVPGRLAMFLGEGSPFPPTNEIRTLFSRPDGEILQEGDLFRNPEYAKTLTRLAQEGPKALYQGELAAAIVRVTHLDPLPGTMTLKDLAGYRSSWAEPLCRPYRDFSVCVPPPPSSGVSLLQMLEILDRTDIATRNANDPQAWFLFAQASRLMYADRDHYVADPRFVPVPVERMLESGYIRLRAQLIGSHAGPAPGPGALPISRGRDATNEAAGTSHLAIVDADGNVVSMTTTVESIFGSGRTVGGFVLNNQLTDFAFEPTEGGRAVANAVHGGKRPRSSMAPVIVLDKAGHFVAALGSPGGSAILDYNAKTLVGLLAWKLSLKQAVELPNLIARGDTFSGELGRFTPALLAGLRDRGIELKPGHAENSGLHGLLRHADGTYEGAADSRREGVARMLSPAQEAGRRAAN
;
A
#
# COMPACT_ATOMS: atom_id res chain seq x y z
N MET A 1 -47.33 50.55 -6.63
CA MET A 1 -47.04 51.64 -5.66
C MET A 1 -45.59 51.44 -5.24
N ARG A 2 -44.69 52.24 -5.80
CA ARG A 2 -43.90 53.33 -5.15
C ARG A 2 -42.98 52.78 -4.07
N ASN A 3 -41.62 52.88 -4.03
CA ASN A 3 -40.68 53.80 -4.68
C ASN A 3 -39.25 53.25 -4.42
N ARG A 4 -38.40 53.35 -5.41
CA ARG A 4 -36.95 53.63 -5.24
C ARG A 4 -36.73 55.08 -4.82
N PRO A 5 -35.61 55.56 -4.27
CA PRO A 5 -34.36 55.78 -5.03
C PRO A 5 -33.04 55.61 -4.25
N ILE A 6 -31.88 55.32 -4.93
CA ILE A 6 -30.84 56.24 -5.47
C ILE A 6 -30.07 57.03 -4.32
N ALA A 7 -28.80 57.02 -4.17
CA ALA A 7 -27.62 57.21 -4.96
C ALA A 7 -26.37 57.58 -4.11
N ARG A 8 -25.24 57.48 -4.70
CA ARG A 8 -23.97 58.25 -4.81
C ARG A 8 -22.86 57.87 -3.81
N ALA A 9 -21.71 57.33 -4.20
CA ALA A 9 -20.60 57.79 -5.05
C ALA A 9 -19.90 59.09 -4.56
N LEU A 10 -18.65 58.86 -4.13
CA LEU A 10 -17.48 59.81 -4.14
C LEU A 10 -16.33 58.94 -3.61
N GLY A 11 -15.20 58.63 -4.25
CA GLY A 11 -14.35 59.49 -5.09
C GLY A 11 -13.23 60.06 -4.25
N ALA A 12 -12.08 59.37 -4.11
CA ALA A 12 -10.84 60.04 -3.74
C ALA A 12 -9.67 59.36 -4.46
N LEU A 13 -9.14 60.12 -5.35
CA LEU A 13 -7.91 59.98 -6.14
C LEU A 13 -6.74 60.45 -5.27
N VAL A 14 -5.67 59.63 -5.15
CA VAL A 14 -4.35 60.15 -4.70
C VAL A 14 -3.25 59.43 -5.45
N ILE A 15 -2.76 60.10 -6.45
CA ILE A 15 -1.42 60.51 -6.92
C ILE A 15 -0.27 59.50 -6.74
N LEU A 16 0.20 59.08 -7.91
CA LEU A 16 1.51 58.49 -8.22
C LEU A 16 2.64 59.45 -7.79
N ALA A 17 3.63 58.94 -7.10
CA ALA A 17 4.97 59.54 -7.07
C ALA A 17 5.98 58.46 -7.45
N LEU A 18 6.52 58.62 -8.65
CA LEU A 18 7.72 57.95 -9.18
C LEU A 18 8.94 58.48 -8.43
N CYS A 19 9.74 57.61 -7.86
CA CYS A 19 11.14 57.87 -7.53
C CYS A 19 11.98 56.66 -7.94
N THR A 20 12.65 56.76 -9.06
CA THR A 20 13.84 55.99 -9.41
C THR A 20 15.05 56.61 -8.73
N PRO A 21 15.99 55.80 -8.21
CA PRO A 21 17.39 56.24 -8.19
C PRO A 21 18.27 55.41 -9.13
N ALA A 22 19.20 56.16 -9.72
CA ALA A 22 20.15 55.77 -10.70
C ALA A 22 21.14 54.70 -10.25
N LEU A 23 21.57 53.89 -11.23
CA LEU A 23 22.79 53.08 -11.17
C LEU A 23 24.01 54.00 -10.99
N ALA A 24 24.79 53.77 -9.96
CA ALA A 24 26.17 54.19 -9.85
C ALA A 24 27.04 52.92 -9.88
N ALA A 25 27.76 52.73 -10.97
CA ALA A 25 28.82 51.75 -11.10
C ALA A 25 29.99 52.18 -10.23
N LEU A 26 30.44 51.34 -9.31
CA LEU A 26 31.71 51.45 -8.64
C LEU A 26 32.62 50.36 -9.17
N ALA A 27 33.74 50.82 -9.76
CA ALA A 27 34.82 50.04 -10.33
C ALA A 27 35.62 49.33 -9.20
N ASP A 28 36.05 48.11 -9.46
CA ASP A 28 36.97 47.36 -8.61
C ASP A 28 38.38 47.96 -8.64
N PRO A 29 39.10 47.97 -7.50
CA PRO A 29 40.53 48.36 -7.49
C PRO A 29 41.41 47.20 -7.99
N PRO A 30 42.61 47.50 -8.55
CA PRO A 30 43.48 46.49 -9.12
C PRO A 30 44.15 45.63 -8.05
N ALA A 31 44.26 44.32 -8.35
CA ALA A 31 44.94 43.33 -7.52
C ALA A 31 46.46 43.54 -7.51
N GLU A 32 47.06 43.58 -6.32
CA GLU A 32 48.50 43.48 -6.09
C GLU A 32 49.03 42.05 -6.37
N PRO A 33 50.24 41.86 -6.87
CA PRO A 33 50.81 40.56 -7.17
C PRO A 33 51.23 39.81 -5.90
N ALA A 34 50.74 38.60 -5.78
CA ALA A 34 51.14 37.69 -4.70
C ALA A 34 52.60 37.27 -4.79
N ALA A 35 53.30 37.40 -3.68
CA ALA A 35 54.69 36.96 -3.52
C ALA A 35 54.76 35.41 -3.58
N SER A 36 55.76 34.93 -4.34
CA SER A 36 56.11 33.52 -4.50
C SER A 36 56.60 32.89 -3.18
N ALA A 37 55.95 31.80 -2.76
CA ALA A 37 56.42 30.92 -1.71
C ALA A 37 57.56 30.00 -2.22
N PRO A 38 58.52 29.60 -1.36
CA PRO A 38 59.70 28.81 -1.79
C PRO A 38 59.31 27.36 -2.10
N GLU A 39 59.92 26.83 -3.17
CA GLU A 39 59.78 25.43 -3.60
C GLU A 39 60.33 24.46 -2.54
N SER A 40 59.55 23.45 -2.25
CA SER A 40 59.96 22.30 -1.46
C SER A 40 60.80 21.31 -2.29
N PRO A 41 61.85 20.68 -1.73
CA PRO A 41 62.68 19.75 -2.48
C PRO A 41 61.94 18.47 -2.88
N PRO A 42 62.28 17.81 -4.00
CA PRO A 42 61.63 16.62 -4.50
C PRO A 42 61.91 15.40 -3.56
N PRO A 43 60.95 14.49 -3.41
CA PRO A 43 61.16 13.25 -2.64
C PRO A 43 62.10 12.30 -3.39
N PRO A 44 62.80 11.40 -2.65
CA PRO A 44 63.78 10.48 -3.25
C PRO A 44 63.06 9.43 -4.11
N ALA A 45 63.69 9.10 -5.25
CA ALA A 45 63.22 8.11 -6.20
C ALA A 45 63.09 6.72 -5.54
N THR A 46 61.89 6.22 -5.41
CA THR A 46 61.60 4.84 -5.07
C THR A 46 61.69 3.97 -6.32
N LEU A 47 62.57 2.99 -6.28
CA LEU A 47 62.71 1.95 -7.30
C LEU A 47 61.38 1.21 -7.45
N ALA A 48 60.86 1.10 -8.67
CA ALA A 48 59.68 0.31 -9.00
C ALA A 48 59.93 -1.17 -8.74
N PRO A 49 58.99 -1.87 -8.08
CA PRO A 49 59.03 -3.31 -8.02
C PRO A 49 58.71 -3.92 -9.39
N ALA A 50 59.37 -5.05 -9.71
CA ALA A 50 59.17 -5.84 -10.90
C ALA A 50 57.70 -6.27 -11.07
N PRO A 51 57.21 -6.48 -12.31
CA PRO A 51 55.83 -6.89 -12.54
C PRO A 51 55.57 -8.28 -11.92
N ALA A 52 54.57 -8.33 -11.04
CA ALA A 52 54.07 -9.60 -10.49
C ALA A 52 53.37 -10.39 -11.59
N GLU A 53 53.63 -11.67 -11.67
CA GLU A 53 52.90 -12.63 -12.52
C GLU A 53 51.40 -12.59 -12.15
N PRO A 54 50.51 -12.72 -13.15
CA PRO A 54 49.07 -12.74 -12.88
C PRO A 54 48.70 -14.00 -12.10
N ALA A 55 48.09 -13.81 -10.94
CA ALA A 55 47.50 -14.90 -10.16
C ALA A 55 46.42 -15.62 -10.97
N PRO A 56 46.28 -16.94 -10.86
CA PRO A 56 45.27 -17.69 -11.57
C PRO A 56 43.87 -17.23 -11.17
N THR A 57 43.07 -16.80 -12.12
CA THR A 57 41.64 -16.53 -11.97
C THR A 57 40.92 -17.83 -11.65
N VAL A 58 40.64 -18.05 -10.37
CA VAL A 58 39.71 -19.09 -9.93
C VAL A 58 38.32 -18.50 -10.04
N SER A 59 37.59 -18.85 -11.12
CA SER A 59 36.15 -18.65 -11.19
C SER A 59 35.53 -19.53 -10.08
N PRO A 60 34.59 -18.99 -9.27
CA PRO A 60 33.83 -19.84 -8.38
C PRO A 60 32.94 -20.76 -9.20
N VAL A 61 33.31 -22.03 -9.24
CA VAL A 61 32.45 -23.12 -9.74
C VAL A 61 31.37 -23.30 -8.68
N TYR A 62 30.16 -22.84 -8.98
CA TYR A 62 28.98 -23.25 -8.23
C TYR A 62 28.72 -24.71 -8.57
N PRO A 63 28.60 -25.63 -7.59
CA PRO A 63 28.22 -26.99 -7.88
C PRO A 63 26.81 -27.00 -8.49
N GLU A 64 26.65 -27.62 -9.65
CA GLU A 64 25.36 -28.01 -10.21
C GLU A 64 24.58 -28.80 -9.16
N ASN A 65 23.50 -28.22 -8.66
CA ASN A 65 22.57 -28.92 -7.78
C ASN A 65 21.94 -30.09 -8.53
N GLN A 66 22.43 -31.29 -8.29
CA GLN A 66 21.62 -32.49 -8.47
C GLN A 66 20.45 -32.43 -7.46
N PRO A 67 19.25 -32.85 -7.82
CA PRO A 67 18.13 -32.86 -6.90
C PRO A 67 18.41 -33.90 -5.80
N GLU A 68 18.79 -33.44 -4.62
CA GLU A 68 18.78 -34.28 -3.41
C GLU A 68 17.35 -34.74 -3.15
N ALA A 69 17.20 -36.02 -2.95
CA ALA A 69 15.95 -36.65 -2.54
C ALA A 69 15.46 -36.00 -1.23
N LEU A 70 14.22 -35.51 -1.25
CA LEU A 70 13.55 -34.96 -0.08
C LEU A 70 13.64 -35.96 1.09
N PRO A 71 14.02 -35.52 2.31
CA PRO A 71 13.95 -36.39 3.48
C PRO A 71 12.49 -36.79 3.73
N SER A 72 12.28 -38.07 4.02
CA SER A 72 11.00 -38.67 4.37
C SER A 72 10.33 -37.86 5.49
N GLU A 73 9.03 -37.55 5.31
CA GLU A 73 8.20 -36.86 6.31
C GLU A 73 8.34 -37.49 7.70
N PRO A 74 8.56 -36.67 8.75
CA PRO A 74 8.44 -37.18 10.11
C PRO A 74 6.99 -37.61 10.39
N ALA A 75 6.87 -38.79 11.00
CA ALA A 75 5.57 -39.37 11.37
C ALA A 75 4.67 -38.35 12.07
N ALA A 76 3.44 -38.20 11.58
CA ALA A 76 2.46 -37.27 12.10
C ALA A 76 2.24 -37.50 13.59
N ALA A 77 2.42 -36.47 14.41
CA ALA A 77 2.02 -36.46 15.81
C ALA A 77 0.52 -36.73 15.93
N PRO A 78 0.04 -37.46 16.98
CA PRO A 78 -1.36 -37.78 17.13
C PRO A 78 -2.21 -36.51 17.17
N ALA A 79 -3.22 -36.45 16.30
CA ALA A 79 -4.14 -35.33 16.18
C ALA A 79 -4.86 -35.11 17.53
N VAL A 80 -4.63 -33.94 18.13
CA VAL A 80 -5.45 -33.46 19.25
C VAL A 80 -6.89 -33.31 18.73
N PRO A 81 -7.91 -33.89 19.37
CA PRO A 81 -9.28 -33.78 18.90
C PRO A 81 -9.70 -32.31 18.88
N THR A 82 -9.96 -31.80 17.69
CA THR A 82 -10.47 -30.44 17.50
C THR A 82 -11.84 -30.31 18.15
N PRO A 83 -12.06 -29.35 19.04
CA PRO A 83 -13.38 -29.15 19.64
C PRO A 83 -14.43 -28.96 18.54
N ARG A 84 -15.58 -29.62 18.67
CA ARG A 84 -16.70 -29.51 17.75
C ARG A 84 -17.16 -28.05 17.70
N ARG A 85 -16.76 -27.31 16.65
CA ARG A 85 -17.13 -25.89 16.48
C ARG A 85 -18.64 -25.81 16.27
N VAL A 86 -19.31 -25.08 17.16
CA VAL A 86 -20.69 -24.67 16.95
C VAL A 86 -20.69 -23.69 15.80
N LYS A 87 -21.44 -23.98 14.72
CA LYS A 87 -21.58 -23.00 13.61
C LYS A 87 -22.20 -21.74 14.19
N PRO A 88 -21.58 -20.57 13.99
CA PRO A 88 -22.18 -19.31 14.40
C PRO A 88 -23.54 -19.14 13.70
N PRO A 89 -24.52 -18.49 14.34
CA PRO A 89 -25.77 -18.17 13.67
C PRO A 89 -25.49 -17.41 12.39
N ARG A 90 -26.06 -17.86 11.27
CA ARG A 90 -25.92 -17.20 9.98
C ARG A 90 -26.51 -15.80 10.10
N SER A 91 -25.65 -14.77 9.98
CA SER A 91 -26.12 -13.42 9.76
C SER A 91 -26.52 -13.35 8.29
N HIS A 92 -27.77 -13.03 7.99
CA HIS A 92 -28.21 -12.86 6.60
C HIS A 92 -27.82 -11.48 6.04
N GLN A 93 -27.05 -10.68 6.78
CA GLN A 93 -26.63 -9.34 6.37
C GLN A 93 -25.36 -9.42 5.51
N ALA A 94 -25.43 -8.90 4.31
CA ALA A 94 -24.27 -8.75 3.43
C ALA A 94 -23.84 -7.28 3.36
N TRP A 95 -22.53 -7.04 3.44
CA TRP A 95 -21.96 -5.69 3.51
C TRP A 95 -20.78 -5.53 2.56
N VAL A 96 -20.63 -4.31 2.03
CA VAL A 96 -19.45 -3.88 1.27
C VAL A 96 -18.98 -2.55 1.81
N ALA A 97 -17.67 -2.46 2.12
CA ALA A 97 -16.97 -1.23 2.42
C ALA A 97 -15.81 -1.07 1.43
N ALA A 98 -15.73 0.07 0.73
CA ALA A 98 -14.68 0.34 -0.25
C ALA A 98 -14.50 1.84 -0.50
N ALA A 99 -13.41 2.19 -1.20
CA ALA A 99 -12.93 3.55 -1.37
C ALA A 99 -13.84 4.47 -2.22
N ASN A 100 -14.84 3.92 -2.92
CA ASN A 100 -15.74 4.71 -3.77
C ASN A 100 -17.17 4.15 -3.73
N PRO A 101 -18.22 5.01 -3.67
CA PRO A 101 -19.62 4.57 -3.64
C PRO A 101 -20.02 3.66 -4.80
N LEU A 102 -19.56 3.94 -6.04
CA LEU A 102 -19.88 3.12 -7.21
C LEU A 102 -19.26 1.72 -7.12
N ALA A 103 -18.09 1.60 -6.49
CA ALA A 103 -17.46 0.31 -6.25
C ALA A 103 -18.23 -0.49 -5.19
N VAL A 104 -18.74 0.16 -4.15
CA VAL A 104 -19.63 -0.46 -3.16
C VAL A 104 -20.91 -0.95 -3.82
N ASP A 105 -21.56 -0.13 -4.65
CA ASP A 105 -22.79 -0.49 -5.36
C ASP A 105 -22.57 -1.67 -6.33
N ALA A 106 -21.40 -1.73 -7.01
CA ALA A 106 -21.02 -2.87 -7.84
C ALA A 106 -20.91 -4.16 -7.03
N GLY A 107 -20.29 -4.12 -5.86
CA GLY A 107 -20.18 -5.26 -4.95
C GLY A 107 -21.55 -5.72 -4.44
N LEU A 108 -22.40 -4.78 -4.01
CA LEU A 108 -23.76 -5.09 -3.55
C LEU A 108 -24.63 -5.68 -4.67
N GLU A 109 -24.49 -5.23 -5.91
CA GLU A 109 -25.19 -5.82 -7.05
C GLU A 109 -24.85 -7.30 -7.24
N ILE A 110 -23.56 -7.67 -7.06
CA ILE A 110 -23.12 -9.05 -7.16
C ILE A 110 -23.64 -9.88 -5.98
N LEU A 111 -23.60 -9.35 -4.75
CA LEU A 111 -24.16 -10.03 -3.57
C LEU A 111 -25.68 -10.23 -3.71
N ALA A 112 -26.41 -9.25 -4.28
CA ALA A 112 -27.83 -9.34 -4.56
C ALA A 112 -28.18 -10.47 -5.53
N LYS A 113 -27.28 -10.82 -6.44
CA LYS A 113 -27.42 -11.94 -7.40
C LYS A 113 -27.04 -13.31 -6.80
N GLY A 114 -26.78 -13.39 -5.51
CA GLY A 114 -26.36 -14.62 -4.84
C GLY A 114 -24.85 -14.88 -4.86
N GLY A 115 -24.04 -13.89 -5.29
CA GLY A 115 -22.58 -13.96 -5.26
C GLY A 115 -22.04 -14.06 -3.84
N LYS A 116 -20.84 -14.63 -3.70
CA LYS A 116 -20.07 -14.69 -2.46
C LYS A 116 -19.21 -13.42 -2.29
N ALA A 117 -18.62 -13.25 -1.11
CA ALA A 117 -17.73 -12.13 -0.83
C ALA A 117 -16.60 -11.99 -1.86
N ILE A 118 -16.07 -13.11 -2.35
CA ILE A 118 -15.02 -13.09 -3.38
C ILE A 118 -15.54 -12.69 -4.77
N ASP A 119 -16.76 -13.07 -5.12
CA ASP A 119 -17.38 -12.62 -6.38
C ASP A 119 -17.57 -11.09 -6.37
N ALA A 120 -18.06 -10.56 -5.24
CA ALA A 120 -18.19 -9.12 -5.04
C ALA A 120 -16.83 -8.40 -5.09
N ALA A 121 -15.77 -9.00 -4.53
CA ALA A 121 -14.43 -8.41 -4.58
C ALA A 121 -13.90 -8.23 -6.01
N VAL A 122 -14.20 -9.16 -6.94
CA VAL A 122 -13.88 -9.00 -8.37
C VAL A 122 -14.59 -7.78 -8.96
N ALA A 123 -15.88 -7.62 -8.69
CA ALA A 123 -16.66 -6.49 -9.21
C ALA A 123 -16.20 -5.14 -8.63
N VAL A 124 -15.92 -5.11 -7.32
CA VAL A 124 -15.37 -3.92 -6.64
C VAL A 124 -14.02 -3.55 -7.25
N GLN A 125 -13.11 -4.51 -7.44
CA GLN A 125 -11.79 -4.26 -8.05
C GLN A 125 -11.90 -3.73 -9.49
N ALA A 126 -12.77 -4.33 -10.30
CA ALA A 126 -12.99 -3.87 -11.68
C ALA A 126 -13.57 -2.44 -11.72
N MET A 127 -14.45 -2.10 -10.79
CA MET A 127 -15.01 -0.75 -10.68
C MET A 127 -13.98 0.25 -10.13
N LEU A 128 -13.18 -0.11 -9.10
CA LEU A 128 -12.13 0.76 -8.56
C LEU A 128 -11.12 1.16 -9.64
N GLY A 129 -10.75 0.25 -10.55
CA GLY A 129 -9.88 0.56 -11.67
C GLY A 129 -10.46 1.58 -12.66
N LEU A 130 -11.77 1.85 -12.60
CA LEU A 130 -12.45 2.87 -13.39
C LEU A 130 -12.60 4.20 -12.63
N VAL A 131 -13.05 4.14 -11.37
CA VAL A 131 -13.46 5.32 -10.59
C VAL A 131 -12.38 5.82 -9.62
N GLU A 132 -11.39 4.99 -9.32
CA GLU A 132 -10.19 5.29 -8.50
C GLU A 132 -8.88 4.87 -9.21
N PRO A 133 -8.69 5.17 -10.51
CA PRO A 133 -7.54 4.70 -11.28
C PRO A 133 -6.20 5.26 -10.76
N GLN A 134 -6.24 6.35 -10.00
CA GLN A 134 -5.09 6.91 -9.31
C GLN A 134 -4.58 6.04 -8.15
N SER A 135 -5.37 5.07 -7.70
CA SER A 135 -5.06 4.28 -6.51
C SER A 135 -4.90 2.79 -6.79
N SER A 136 -5.70 2.21 -7.69
CA SER A 136 -5.69 0.78 -7.99
C SER A 136 -6.26 0.47 -9.36
N GLY A 137 -6.04 -0.73 -9.88
CA GLY A 137 -6.52 -1.12 -11.20
C GLY A 137 -6.22 -2.56 -11.55
N VAL A 138 -6.69 -3.01 -12.74
CA VAL A 138 -6.53 -4.39 -13.23
C VAL A 138 -5.08 -4.77 -13.51
N ALA A 139 -4.19 -3.78 -13.70
CA ALA A 139 -2.75 -3.99 -13.90
C ALA A 139 -1.92 -3.73 -12.65
N GLY A 140 -2.53 -3.77 -11.47
CA GLY A 140 -1.87 -3.64 -10.18
C GLY A 140 -1.64 -4.97 -9.48
N GLY A 141 -1.39 -4.88 -8.16
CA GLY A 141 -1.27 -6.01 -7.25
C GLY A 141 -2.11 -5.85 -5.99
N ALA A 142 -2.14 -6.90 -5.20
CA ALA A 142 -2.92 -6.92 -3.97
C ALA A 142 -2.47 -8.02 -3.01
N PHE A 143 -2.86 -7.86 -1.73
CA PHE A 143 -2.95 -8.95 -0.75
C PHE A 143 -4.40 -9.11 -0.32
N LEU A 144 -4.84 -10.35 -0.18
CA LEU A 144 -6.20 -10.71 0.21
C LEU A 144 -6.17 -11.71 1.37
N LEU A 145 -6.99 -11.46 2.38
CA LEU A 145 -7.40 -12.45 3.37
C LEU A 145 -8.84 -12.87 3.10
N TYR A 146 -9.07 -14.17 3.17
CA TYR A 146 -10.41 -14.77 3.07
C TYR A 146 -10.74 -15.57 4.33
N TYR A 147 -11.83 -15.21 5.00
CA TYR A 147 -12.41 -16.00 6.07
C TYR A 147 -13.55 -16.85 5.53
N ASP A 148 -13.42 -18.15 5.66
CA ASP A 148 -14.47 -19.12 5.34
C ASP A 148 -15.30 -19.38 6.59
N ALA A 149 -16.53 -18.88 6.61
CA ALA A 149 -17.45 -19.05 7.73
C ALA A 149 -17.85 -20.52 7.97
N GLY A 150 -17.81 -21.34 6.93
CA GLY A 150 -18.12 -22.76 7.04
C GLY A 150 -17.08 -23.54 7.85
N SER A 151 -15.80 -23.25 7.65
CA SER A 151 -14.69 -23.91 8.35
C SER A 151 -14.10 -23.07 9.49
N GLY A 152 -14.40 -21.77 9.56
CA GLY A 152 -13.80 -20.82 10.50
C GLY A 152 -12.32 -20.56 10.25
N ARG A 153 -11.82 -20.80 9.03
CA ARG A 153 -10.41 -20.64 8.66
C ARG A 153 -10.18 -19.35 7.89
N VAL A 154 -9.03 -18.71 8.15
CA VAL A 154 -8.51 -17.63 7.34
C VAL A 154 -7.49 -18.21 6.37
N SER A 155 -7.51 -17.74 5.13
CA SER A 155 -6.50 -18.03 4.10
C SER A 155 -5.94 -16.71 3.57
N ALA A 156 -4.66 -16.66 3.26
CA ALA A 156 -4.02 -15.52 2.61
C ALA A 156 -3.73 -15.83 1.14
N ILE A 157 -3.83 -14.83 0.28
CA ILE A 157 -3.48 -14.95 -1.13
C ILE A 157 -2.62 -13.74 -1.51
N ASP A 158 -1.45 -14.04 -2.09
CA ASP A 158 -0.49 -13.07 -2.56
C ASP A 158 -0.64 -12.86 -4.08
N GLY A 159 -1.13 -11.68 -4.44
CA GLY A 159 -1.21 -11.15 -5.79
C GLY A 159 -0.26 -9.96 -6.01
N ARG A 160 0.83 -9.85 -5.22
CA ARG A 160 1.86 -8.82 -5.36
C ARG A 160 2.54 -8.94 -6.72
N GLU A 161 2.90 -7.83 -7.31
CA GLU A 161 3.64 -7.76 -8.55
C GLU A 161 5.02 -8.41 -8.41
N ARG A 162 5.56 -8.85 -9.54
CA ARG A 162 6.92 -9.41 -9.63
C ARG A 162 7.79 -8.56 -10.52
N ALA A 163 9.07 -8.46 -10.19
CA ALA A 163 10.07 -7.96 -11.12
C ALA A 163 10.14 -8.89 -12.35
N PRO A 164 10.30 -8.37 -13.59
CA PRO A 164 10.64 -9.15 -14.75
C PRO A 164 11.89 -10.01 -14.51
N ALA A 165 12.04 -11.13 -15.17
CA ALA A 165 13.16 -12.07 -14.97
C ALA A 165 14.54 -11.43 -15.21
N ALA A 166 14.61 -10.43 -16.10
CA ALA A 166 15.83 -9.70 -16.42
C ALA A 166 16.09 -8.46 -15.54
N ALA A 167 15.30 -8.22 -14.49
CA ALA A 167 15.54 -7.12 -13.57
C ALA A 167 16.80 -7.36 -12.73
N THR A 168 17.63 -6.33 -12.60
CA THR A 168 18.92 -6.36 -11.90
C THR A 168 18.93 -5.47 -10.65
N PRO A 169 19.81 -5.73 -9.67
CA PRO A 169 19.88 -4.93 -8.43
C PRO A 169 20.16 -3.45 -8.65
N ASP A 170 20.80 -3.08 -9.75
CA ASP A 170 21.20 -1.72 -10.12
C ASP A 170 20.20 -1.00 -11.05
N MET A 171 19.03 -1.61 -11.32
CA MET A 171 18.09 -1.07 -12.30
C MET A 171 17.58 0.35 -12.00
N PHE A 172 17.66 0.80 -10.75
CA PHE A 172 17.30 2.16 -10.33
C PHE A 172 18.52 3.03 -10.02
N LEU A 173 19.71 2.61 -10.47
CA LEU A 173 20.89 3.45 -10.45
C LEU A 173 21.08 4.12 -11.82
N ASP A 174 21.47 5.40 -11.80
CA ASP A 174 21.98 6.13 -12.93
C ASP A 174 23.44 6.52 -12.65
N HIS A 175 24.39 6.05 -13.48
CA HIS A 175 25.82 6.21 -13.25
C HIS A 175 26.28 5.88 -11.81
N GLY A 176 25.71 4.82 -11.23
CA GLY A 176 26.05 4.34 -9.88
C GLY A 176 25.41 5.14 -8.74
N ARG A 177 24.49 6.07 -9.03
CA ARG A 177 23.76 6.87 -8.04
C ARG A 177 22.25 6.53 -8.10
N PRO A 178 21.55 6.52 -6.97
CA PRO A 178 20.10 6.33 -6.98
C PRO A 178 19.40 7.38 -7.84
N MET A 179 18.52 6.94 -8.71
CA MET A 179 17.61 7.83 -9.45
C MET A 179 16.71 8.60 -8.49
N SER A 180 16.22 9.75 -8.90
CA SER A 180 15.12 10.39 -8.17
C SER A 180 13.88 9.49 -8.22
N PHE A 181 13.03 9.54 -7.18
CA PHE A 181 11.81 8.74 -7.13
C PHE A 181 10.89 9.00 -8.33
N VAL A 182 10.73 10.27 -8.73
CA VAL A 182 9.87 10.66 -9.86
C VAL A 182 10.40 10.08 -11.19
N GLU A 183 11.70 10.14 -11.43
CA GLU A 183 12.32 9.56 -12.63
C GLU A 183 12.13 8.04 -12.65
N ALA A 184 12.38 7.38 -11.53
CA ALA A 184 12.18 5.95 -11.40
C ALA A 184 10.72 5.55 -11.68
N VAL A 185 9.74 6.23 -11.08
CA VAL A 185 8.30 5.99 -11.30
C VAL A 185 7.93 6.08 -12.78
N ARG A 186 8.40 7.11 -13.48
CA ARG A 186 8.05 7.37 -14.89
C ARG A 186 8.82 6.51 -15.89
N SER A 187 9.84 5.81 -15.43
CA SER A 187 10.62 4.89 -16.27
C SER A 187 9.81 3.66 -16.67
N GLY A 188 10.16 3.05 -17.80
CA GLY A 188 9.64 1.72 -18.18
C GLY A 188 10.07 0.62 -17.22
N ARG A 189 11.12 0.86 -16.42
CA ARG A 189 11.68 -0.06 -15.42
C ARG A 189 10.78 -0.23 -14.19
N SER A 190 9.93 0.76 -13.89
CA SER A 190 9.11 0.77 -12.68
C SER A 190 7.97 -0.24 -12.66
N THR A 191 7.50 -0.67 -13.85
CA THR A 191 6.30 -1.53 -13.96
C THR A 191 6.62 -2.98 -13.61
N GLY A 192 5.99 -3.48 -12.56
CA GLY A 192 6.00 -4.89 -12.20
C GLY A 192 4.97 -5.72 -12.97
N VAL A 193 5.22 -7.02 -13.09
CA VAL A 193 4.27 -7.98 -13.68
C VAL A 193 3.00 -7.99 -12.84
N PRO A 194 1.83 -7.60 -13.36
CA PRO A 194 0.58 -7.45 -12.60
C PRO A 194 0.13 -8.74 -11.93
N GLY A 195 -0.50 -8.62 -10.75
CA GLY A 195 -0.89 -9.80 -9.99
C GLY A 195 -2.35 -9.89 -9.57
N VAL A 196 -3.05 -8.76 -9.46
CA VAL A 196 -4.39 -8.68 -8.85
C VAL A 196 -5.42 -9.56 -9.57
N MET A 197 -5.45 -9.56 -10.92
CA MET A 197 -6.44 -10.32 -11.67
C MET A 197 -6.20 -11.84 -11.60
N ALA A 198 -4.94 -12.29 -11.59
CA ALA A 198 -4.60 -13.69 -11.38
C ALA A 198 -4.98 -14.14 -9.95
N MET A 199 -4.74 -13.30 -8.95
CA MET A 199 -5.10 -13.54 -7.56
C MET A 199 -6.62 -13.69 -7.39
N LEU A 200 -7.39 -12.73 -7.91
CA LEU A 200 -8.84 -12.75 -7.82
C LEU A 200 -9.44 -13.97 -8.53
N ALA A 201 -8.92 -14.34 -9.71
CA ALA A 201 -9.39 -15.53 -10.42
C ALA A 201 -9.07 -16.83 -9.65
N THR A 202 -7.88 -16.91 -9.03
CA THR A 202 -7.51 -18.04 -8.18
C THR A 202 -8.43 -18.18 -6.96
N ALA A 203 -8.76 -17.06 -6.32
CA ALA A 203 -9.67 -17.04 -5.18
C ALA A 203 -11.11 -17.34 -5.59
N GLN A 204 -11.58 -16.73 -6.68
CA GLN A 204 -12.93 -16.88 -7.18
C GLN A 204 -13.21 -18.31 -7.66
N SER A 205 -12.25 -18.97 -8.30
CA SER A 205 -12.39 -20.38 -8.72
C SER A 205 -12.58 -21.34 -7.55
N LYS A 206 -12.10 -20.96 -6.34
CA LYS A 206 -12.22 -21.81 -5.14
C LYS A 206 -13.45 -21.46 -4.30
N TYR A 207 -13.80 -20.20 -4.19
CA TYR A 207 -14.78 -19.69 -3.23
C TYR A 207 -15.97 -18.95 -3.87
N GLY A 208 -15.93 -18.70 -5.18
CA GLY A 208 -17.00 -18.01 -5.91
C GLY A 208 -18.22 -18.89 -6.14
N ALA A 209 -19.36 -18.26 -6.38
CA ALA A 209 -20.63 -18.90 -6.72
C ALA A 209 -21.13 -18.50 -8.13
N LEU A 210 -20.82 -17.30 -8.60
CA LEU A 210 -21.25 -16.82 -9.89
C LEU A 210 -20.20 -17.10 -10.97
N ARG A 211 -20.63 -17.07 -12.23
CA ARG A 211 -19.71 -17.21 -13.35
C ARG A 211 -18.82 -15.98 -13.46
N TRP A 212 -17.53 -16.17 -13.65
CA TRP A 212 -16.53 -15.09 -13.76
C TRP A 212 -16.98 -13.93 -14.63
N LYS A 213 -17.56 -14.20 -15.81
CA LYS A 213 -17.98 -13.18 -16.75
C LYS A 213 -19.08 -12.23 -16.23
N GLU A 214 -19.88 -12.66 -15.27
CA GLU A 214 -20.97 -11.87 -14.71
C GLU A 214 -20.48 -10.79 -13.78
N LEU A 215 -19.29 -10.97 -13.19
CA LEU A 215 -18.72 -10.12 -12.16
C LEU A 215 -18.26 -8.76 -12.70
N PHE A 216 -18.04 -8.66 -14.00
CA PHE A 216 -17.58 -7.42 -14.65
C PHE A 216 -18.72 -6.53 -15.16
N ALA A 217 -19.94 -7.02 -15.18
CA ALA A 217 -21.09 -6.31 -15.77
C ALA A 217 -21.31 -4.91 -15.18
N PRO A 218 -21.22 -4.66 -13.86
CA PRO A 218 -21.38 -3.33 -13.30
C PRO A 218 -20.34 -2.34 -13.82
N ALA A 219 -19.05 -2.73 -13.84
CA ALA A 219 -17.96 -1.88 -14.29
C ALA A 219 -17.99 -1.65 -15.81
N ILE A 220 -18.34 -2.66 -16.62
CA ILE A 220 -18.53 -2.51 -18.08
C ILE A 220 -19.63 -1.50 -18.37
N ARG A 221 -20.76 -1.55 -17.66
CA ARG A 221 -21.83 -0.57 -17.82
C ARG A 221 -21.37 0.83 -17.50
N ALA A 222 -20.72 1.02 -16.33
CA ALA A 222 -20.23 2.32 -15.91
C ALA A 222 -19.19 2.89 -16.89
N ALA A 223 -18.26 2.08 -17.38
CA ALA A 223 -17.27 2.49 -18.36
C ALA A 223 -17.87 2.89 -19.71
N SER A 224 -18.93 2.17 -20.16
CA SER A 224 -19.60 2.42 -21.45
C SER A 224 -20.59 3.58 -21.40
N GLN A 225 -21.43 3.62 -20.37
CA GLN A 225 -22.51 4.62 -20.25
C GLN A 225 -22.02 5.92 -19.62
N GLY A 226 -20.92 5.84 -18.87
CA GLY A 226 -20.30 6.95 -18.15
C GLY A 226 -20.73 7.00 -16.68
N PHE A 227 -19.88 7.68 -15.91
CA PHE A 227 -20.12 7.98 -14.50
C PHE A 227 -19.69 9.43 -14.22
N ARG A 228 -20.17 9.99 -13.10
CA ARG A 228 -19.74 11.31 -12.66
C ARG A 228 -18.36 11.21 -12.02
N VAL A 229 -17.41 12.03 -12.49
CA VAL A 229 -16.03 12.08 -11.96
C VAL A 229 -16.08 12.44 -10.48
N PRO A 230 -15.51 11.60 -9.58
CA PRO A 230 -15.45 11.91 -8.16
C PRO A 230 -14.43 13.01 -7.86
N GLY A 231 -14.63 13.74 -6.77
CA GLY A 231 -13.79 14.87 -6.37
C GLY A 231 -12.33 14.48 -6.17
N ARG A 232 -12.09 13.29 -5.61
CA ARG A 232 -10.72 12.77 -5.41
C ARG A 232 -10.00 12.51 -6.74
N LEU A 233 -10.64 11.92 -7.73
CA LEU A 233 -10.05 11.74 -9.06
C LEU A 233 -9.74 13.11 -9.69
N ALA A 234 -10.71 14.04 -9.66
CA ALA A 234 -10.52 15.40 -10.19
C ALA A 234 -9.36 16.13 -9.50
N MET A 235 -9.23 16.00 -8.17
CA MET A 235 -8.13 16.60 -7.39
C MET A 235 -6.76 16.12 -7.89
N PHE A 236 -6.59 14.82 -8.15
CA PHE A 236 -5.31 14.27 -8.62
C PHE A 236 -5.05 14.53 -10.11
N LEU A 237 -6.05 14.84 -10.89
CA LEU A 237 -5.89 15.29 -12.28
C LEU A 237 -5.50 16.78 -12.37
N GLY A 238 -5.80 17.57 -11.33
CA GLY A 238 -5.56 19.00 -11.28
C GLY A 238 -4.09 19.39 -11.04
N GLU A 239 -3.82 20.69 -11.17
CA GLU A 239 -2.47 21.26 -11.01
C GLU A 239 -1.92 21.13 -9.57
N GLY A 240 -2.78 21.02 -8.57
CA GLY A 240 -2.40 20.82 -7.16
C GLY A 240 -2.00 19.38 -6.80
N SER A 241 -1.95 18.48 -7.76
CA SER A 241 -1.54 17.10 -7.52
C SER A 241 -0.06 17.02 -7.08
N PRO A 242 0.26 16.31 -6.00
CA PRO A 242 1.66 16.09 -5.61
C PRO A 242 2.46 15.29 -6.64
N PHE A 243 1.75 14.57 -7.53
CA PHE A 243 2.29 13.88 -8.70
C PHE A 243 1.57 14.38 -9.95
N PRO A 244 2.10 15.39 -10.66
CA PRO A 244 1.48 15.92 -11.88
C PRO A 244 1.23 14.79 -12.89
N PRO A 245 0.01 14.67 -13.44
CA PRO A 245 -0.31 13.63 -14.40
C PRO A 245 0.55 13.73 -15.66
N THR A 246 0.94 12.59 -16.22
CA THR A 246 1.64 12.49 -17.51
C THR A 246 0.72 12.92 -18.66
N ASN A 247 1.30 13.12 -19.85
CA ASN A 247 0.50 13.42 -21.03
C ASN A 247 -0.48 12.30 -21.38
N GLU A 248 -0.12 11.03 -21.16
CA GLU A 248 -0.98 9.87 -21.36
C GLU A 248 -2.19 9.90 -20.39
N ILE A 249 -1.95 10.23 -19.12
CA ILE A 249 -3.02 10.39 -18.13
C ILE A 249 -3.90 11.57 -18.49
N ARG A 250 -3.32 12.72 -18.88
CA ARG A 250 -4.08 13.89 -19.34
C ARG A 250 -4.96 13.53 -20.54
N THR A 251 -4.38 12.84 -21.54
CA THR A 251 -5.13 12.41 -22.73
C THR A 251 -6.28 11.47 -22.38
N LEU A 252 -6.05 10.51 -21.46
CA LEU A 252 -7.09 9.55 -21.05
C LEU A 252 -8.23 10.24 -20.30
N PHE A 253 -7.92 11.25 -19.49
CA PHE A 253 -8.88 11.93 -18.60
C PHE A 253 -9.18 13.37 -19.05
N SER A 254 -9.25 13.61 -20.36
CA SER A 254 -9.69 14.88 -20.92
C SER A 254 -11.11 14.79 -21.49
N ARG A 255 -11.79 15.93 -21.51
CA ARG A 255 -13.03 16.15 -22.25
C ARG A 255 -12.76 16.21 -23.76
N PRO A 256 -13.79 16.14 -24.61
CA PRO A 256 -13.62 16.26 -26.07
C PRO A 256 -13.02 17.59 -26.53
N ASP A 257 -13.14 18.65 -25.71
CA ASP A 257 -12.55 19.97 -25.95
C ASP A 257 -11.06 20.04 -25.55
N GLY A 258 -10.48 18.95 -25.02
CA GLY A 258 -9.09 18.85 -24.60
C GLY A 258 -8.84 19.27 -23.14
N GLU A 259 -9.83 19.83 -22.46
CA GLU A 259 -9.73 20.20 -21.05
C GLU A 259 -9.73 18.99 -20.13
N ILE A 260 -9.00 19.06 -19.03
CA ILE A 260 -8.98 18.02 -17.98
C ILE A 260 -10.35 17.91 -17.32
N LEU A 261 -10.77 16.66 -17.07
CA LEU A 261 -11.99 16.34 -16.35
C LEU A 261 -12.01 16.98 -14.96
N GLN A 262 -13.16 17.56 -14.62
CA GLN A 262 -13.46 18.15 -13.32
C GLN A 262 -14.45 17.27 -12.55
N GLU A 263 -14.57 17.51 -11.23
CA GLU A 263 -15.60 16.86 -10.41
C GLU A 263 -17.00 17.06 -11.01
N GLY A 264 -17.77 15.99 -11.11
CA GLY A 264 -19.12 15.98 -11.64
C GLY A 264 -19.22 15.86 -13.17
N ASP A 265 -18.13 15.97 -13.92
CA ASP A 265 -18.12 15.72 -15.37
C ASP A 265 -18.57 14.29 -15.67
N LEU A 266 -19.27 14.10 -16.79
CA LEU A 266 -19.63 12.76 -17.25
C LEU A 266 -18.46 12.16 -18.04
N PHE A 267 -17.79 11.19 -17.44
CA PHE A 267 -16.67 10.48 -18.08
C PHE A 267 -17.08 9.09 -18.57
N ARG A 268 -16.65 8.74 -19.78
CA ARG A 268 -16.77 7.40 -20.39
C ARG A 268 -15.39 6.90 -20.74
N ASN A 269 -15.15 5.60 -20.50
CA ASN A 269 -13.90 4.95 -20.87
C ASN A 269 -14.19 3.69 -21.72
N PRO A 270 -14.48 3.86 -23.02
CA PRO A 270 -14.84 2.74 -23.89
C PRO A 270 -13.71 1.72 -24.06
N GLU A 271 -12.46 2.15 -23.99
CA GLU A 271 -11.30 1.25 -24.07
C GLU A 271 -11.22 0.36 -22.82
N TYR A 272 -11.48 0.91 -21.63
CA TYR A 272 -11.58 0.11 -20.42
C TYR A 272 -12.76 -0.86 -20.46
N ALA A 273 -13.90 -0.43 -21.01
CA ALA A 273 -15.05 -1.32 -21.21
C ALA A 273 -14.70 -2.51 -22.12
N LYS A 274 -13.94 -2.30 -23.21
CA LYS A 274 -13.44 -3.37 -24.08
C LYS A 274 -12.49 -4.30 -23.31
N THR A 275 -11.55 -3.75 -22.55
CA THR A 275 -10.63 -4.51 -21.70
C THR A 275 -11.37 -5.39 -20.72
N LEU A 276 -12.35 -4.82 -19.96
CA LEU A 276 -13.16 -5.57 -19.02
C LEU A 276 -14.00 -6.66 -19.70
N THR A 277 -14.52 -6.38 -20.90
CA THR A 277 -15.27 -7.36 -21.70
C THR A 277 -14.38 -8.55 -22.08
N ARG A 278 -13.14 -8.30 -22.48
CA ARG A 278 -12.18 -9.38 -22.77
C ARG A 278 -11.83 -10.18 -21.52
N LEU A 279 -11.55 -9.49 -20.39
CA LEU A 279 -11.32 -10.15 -19.10
C LEU A 279 -12.51 -11.01 -18.66
N ALA A 280 -13.73 -10.54 -18.90
CA ALA A 280 -14.94 -11.28 -18.60
C ALA A 280 -15.09 -12.55 -19.45
N GLN A 281 -14.79 -12.47 -20.74
CA GLN A 281 -14.99 -13.57 -21.72
C GLN A 281 -13.84 -14.58 -21.68
N GLU A 282 -12.60 -14.11 -21.65
CA GLU A 282 -11.40 -14.92 -21.79
C GLU A 282 -10.79 -15.30 -20.43
N GLY A 283 -11.29 -14.72 -19.32
CA GLY A 283 -10.69 -14.87 -18.00
C GLY A 283 -9.41 -14.02 -17.83
N PRO A 284 -8.66 -14.24 -16.74
CA PRO A 284 -7.45 -13.45 -16.45
C PRO A 284 -6.38 -13.58 -17.52
N LYS A 285 -6.37 -14.67 -18.30
CA LYS A 285 -5.38 -14.88 -19.38
C LYS A 285 -5.37 -13.75 -20.40
N ALA A 286 -6.48 -13.02 -20.57
CA ALA A 286 -6.54 -11.86 -21.47
C ALA A 286 -5.50 -10.78 -21.13
N LEU A 287 -5.13 -10.62 -19.84
CA LEU A 287 -4.12 -9.68 -19.40
C LEU A 287 -2.69 -10.22 -19.55
N TYR A 288 -2.53 -11.54 -19.50
CA TYR A 288 -1.21 -12.20 -19.45
C TYR A 288 -0.76 -12.78 -20.80
N GLN A 289 -1.63 -12.82 -21.80
CA GLN A 289 -1.37 -13.37 -23.13
C GLN A 289 -2.10 -12.53 -24.20
N GLY A 290 -1.68 -12.68 -25.45
CA GLY A 290 -2.32 -12.01 -26.58
C GLY A 290 -2.05 -10.50 -26.65
N GLU A 291 -3.00 -9.75 -27.18
CA GLU A 291 -2.83 -8.33 -27.54
C GLU A 291 -2.61 -7.40 -26.36
N LEU A 292 -3.36 -7.58 -25.24
CA LEU A 292 -3.17 -6.74 -24.05
C LEU A 292 -1.79 -6.95 -23.45
N ALA A 293 -1.35 -8.21 -23.35
CA ALA A 293 0.00 -8.53 -22.89
C ALA A 293 1.07 -7.90 -23.79
N ALA A 294 0.91 -8.00 -25.11
CA ALA A 294 1.83 -7.38 -26.07
C ALA A 294 1.84 -5.85 -25.95
N ALA A 295 0.67 -5.24 -25.72
CA ALA A 295 0.56 -3.81 -25.49
C ALA A 295 1.24 -3.37 -24.18
N ILE A 296 1.09 -4.12 -23.09
CA ILE A 296 1.78 -3.87 -21.82
C ILE A 296 3.29 -3.90 -22.03
N VAL A 297 3.81 -5.00 -22.61
CA VAL A 297 5.25 -5.11 -22.89
C VAL A 297 5.75 -3.95 -23.74
N ARG A 298 5.07 -3.64 -24.84
CA ARG A 298 5.45 -2.52 -25.72
C ARG A 298 5.53 -1.20 -24.96
N VAL A 299 4.53 -0.89 -24.14
CA VAL A 299 4.46 0.38 -23.40
C VAL A 299 5.55 0.48 -22.32
N THR A 300 5.91 -0.63 -21.67
CA THR A 300 7.03 -0.66 -20.72
C THR A 300 8.40 -0.50 -21.39
N HIS A 301 8.51 -0.71 -22.69
CA HIS A 301 9.75 -0.53 -23.46
C HIS A 301 9.88 0.87 -24.11
N LEU A 302 8.91 1.76 -23.92
CA LEU A 302 8.99 3.14 -24.39
C LEU A 302 9.90 3.98 -23.51
N ASP A 303 10.48 5.05 -24.07
CA ASP A 303 11.20 6.08 -23.35
C ASP A 303 10.29 6.78 -22.30
N PRO A 304 10.87 7.34 -21.23
CA PRO A 304 12.27 7.23 -20.84
C PRO A 304 12.59 5.91 -20.16
N LEU A 305 13.85 5.50 -20.25
CA LEU A 305 14.42 4.34 -19.55
C LEU A 305 13.59 3.05 -19.73
N PRO A 306 13.69 2.39 -20.89
CA PRO A 306 12.96 1.18 -21.19
C PRO A 306 13.09 0.10 -20.11
N GLY A 307 11.98 -0.57 -19.82
CA GLY A 307 11.92 -1.73 -18.93
C GLY A 307 12.38 -3.02 -19.60
N THR A 308 12.41 -4.09 -18.82
CA THR A 308 12.88 -5.42 -19.28
C THR A 308 11.76 -6.47 -19.34
N MET A 309 10.51 -6.07 -19.15
CA MET A 309 9.37 -6.99 -19.13
C MET A 309 9.19 -7.70 -20.48
N THR A 310 8.92 -8.99 -20.43
CA THR A 310 8.67 -9.82 -21.62
C THR A 310 7.29 -10.48 -21.56
N LEU A 311 6.81 -10.98 -22.70
CA LEU A 311 5.59 -11.80 -22.75
C LEU A 311 5.71 -13.06 -21.89
N LYS A 312 6.92 -13.61 -21.73
CA LYS A 312 7.18 -14.77 -20.88
C LYS A 312 6.97 -14.43 -19.39
N ASP A 313 7.36 -13.24 -18.96
CA ASP A 313 7.14 -12.77 -17.58
C ASP A 313 5.65 -12.68 -17.27
N LEU A 314 4.86 -12.08 -18.16
CA LEU A 314 3.41 -12.01 -18.04
C LEU A 314 2.78 -13.41 -18.02
N ALA A 315 3.03 -14.24 -19.04
CA ALA A 315 2.46 -15.58 -19.15
C ALA A 315 2.86 -16.50 -17.98
N GLY A 316 4.03 -16.25 -17.39
CA GLY A 316 4.58 -16.98 -16.25
C GLY A 316 4.06 -16.54 -14.89
N TYR A 317 3.29 -15.44 -14.79
CA TYR A 317 2.81 -14.98 -13.49
C TYR A 317 1.82 -15.97 -12.84
N ARG A 318 2.01 -16.22 -11.56
CA ARG A 318 1.10 -17.01 -10.72
C ARG A 318 0.97 -16.32 -9.36
N SER A 319 -0.28 -16.16 -8.91
CA SER A 319 -0.58 -15.83 -7.50
C SER A 319 -0.29 -17.04 -6.62
N SER A 320 -0.11 -16.83 -5.33
CA SER A 320 0.18 -17.92 -4.39
C SER A 320 -0.72 -17.86 -3.17
N TRP A 321 -1.24 -19.03 -2.77
CA TRP A 321 -1.84 -19.23 -1.45
C TRP A 321 -0.74 -19.22 -0.40
N ALA A 322 -1.06 -18.70 0.77
CA ALA A 322 -0.19 -18.72 1.93
C ALA A 322 -1.01 -18.90 3.22
N GLU A 323 -0.40 -19.47 4.23
CA GLU A 323 -0.98 -19.44 5.58
C GLU A 323 -0.85 -18.01 6.13
N PRO A 324 -1.95 -17.43 6.67
CA PRO A 324 -1.88 -16.12 7.30
C PRO A 324 -1.06 -16.20 8.59
N LEU A 325 -0.40 -15.09 8.94
CA LEU A 325 0.17 -14.92 10.26
C LEU A 325 -0.93 -14.46 11.21
N CYS A 326 -1.28 -15.28 12.20
CA CYS A 326 -2.27 -14.94 13.21
C CYS A 326 -1.62 -14.93 14.59
N ARG A 327 -1.74 -13.81 15.32
CA ARG A 327 -1.14 -13.65 16.65
C ARG A 327 -2.17 -13.11 17.65
N PRO A 328 -2.08 -13.51 18.91
CA PRO A 328 -2.95 -12.98 19.94
C PRO A 328 -2.67 -11.48 20.17
N TYR A 329 -3.74 -10.70 20.28
CA TYR A 329 -3.71 -9.34 20.79
C TYR A 329 -4.92 -9.13 21.68
N ARG A 330 -4.71 -8.94 22.97
CA ARG A 330 -5.75 -8.92 24.01
C ARG A 330 -6.58 -10.23 24.00
N ASP A 331 -7.88 -10.12 23.86
CA ASP A 331 -8.83 -11.23 23.84
C ASP A 331 -9.09 -11.79 22.43
N PHE A 332 -8.33 -11.31 21.43
CA PHE A 332 -8.56 -11.59 20.02
C PHE A 332 -7.33 -12.21 19.36
N SER A 333 -7.52 -12.76 18.17
CA SER A 333 -6.46 -13.15 17.25
C SER A 333 -6.48 -12.23 16.03
N VAL A 334 -5.36 -11.57 15.74
CA VAL A 334 -5.19 -10.69 14.59
C VAL A 334 -4.45 -11.45 13.51
N CYS A 335 -5.08 -11.60 12.33
CA CYS A 335 -4.55 -12.30 11.19
C CYS A 335 -4.18 -11.31 10.07
N VAL A 336 -3.01 -11.50 9.45
CA VAL A 336 -2.45 -10.68 8.38
C VAL A 336 -1.76 -11.55 7.32
N PRO A 337 -1.52 -11.06 6.09
CA PRO A 337 -0.71 -11.79 5.12
C PRO A 337 0.75 -11.92 5.58
N PRO A 338 1.44 -13.03 5.24
CA PRO A 338 2.87 -13.17 5.50
C PRO A 338 3.71 -12.30 4.54
N PRO A 339 5.04 -12.18 4.75
CA PRO A 339 5.93 -11.49 3.82
C PRO A 339 5.81 -12.02 2.37
N PRO A 340 5.93 -11.14 1.36
CA PRO A 340 6.51 -9.78 1.40
C PRO A 340 5.57 -8.69 1.94
N SER A 341 4.36 -9.01 2.40
CA SER A 341 3.56 -8.09 3.19
C SER A 341 4.24 -7.79 4.53
N SER A 342 4.16 -6.54 4.98
CA SER A 342 4.64 -6.13 6.30
C SER A 342 3.63 -6.42 7.43
N GLY A 343 2.70 -7.35 7.21
CA GLY A 343 1.78 -7.82 8.26
C GLY A 343 2.50 -8.28 9.51
N VAL A 344 3.66 -8.97 9.37
CA VAL A 344 4.50 -9.37 10.51
C VAL A 344 4.90 -8.17 11.38
N SER A 345 5.19 -7.03 10.76
CA SER A 345 5.58 -5.80 11.47
C SER A 345 4.38 -5.18 12.21
N LEU A 346 3.18 -5.23 11.61
CA LEU A 346 1.95 -4.81 12.30
C LEU A 346 1.71 -5.66 13.55
N LEU A 347 1.84 -6.99 13.45
CA LEU A 347 1.71 -7.88 14.61
C LEU A 347 2.77 -7.59 15.67
N GLN A 348 4.02 -7.37 15.26
CA GLN A 348 5.11 -7.00 16.16
C GLN A 348 4.79 -5.70 16.92
N MET A 349 4.30 -4.68 16.24
CA MET A 349 3.90 -3.42 16.88
C MET A 349 2.79 -3.63 17.91
N LEU A 350 1.77 -4.41 17.58
CA LEU A 350 0.68 -4.72 18.51
C LEU A 350 1.19 -5.50 19.73
N GLU A 351 2.07 -6.48 19.55
CA GLU A 351 2.64 -7.26 20.66
C GLU A 351 3.58 -6.39 21.53
N ILE A 352 4.32 -5.44 20.96
CA ILE A 352 5.09 -4.44 21.73
C ILE A 352 4.15 -3.58 22.56
N LEU A 353 3.06 -3.06 21.98
CA LEU A 353 2.06 -2.26 22.68
C LEU A 353 1.36 -3.05 23.79
N ASP A 354 1.12 -4.34 23.59
CA ASP A 354 0.52 -5.22 24.62
C ASP A 354 1.42 -5.44 25.84
N ARG A 355 2.74 -5.14 25.74
CA ARG A 355 3.69 -5.13 26.85
C ARG A 355 3.74 -3.80 27.62
N THR A 356 2.93 -2.81 27.18
CA THR A 356 2.80 -1.50 27.82
C THR A 356 1.43 -1.39 28.49
N ASP A 357 1.20 -0.26 29.14
CA ASP A 357 -0.08 0.05 29.77
C ASP A 357 -1.09 0.74 28.82
N ILE A 358 -0.85 0.73 27.51
CA ILE A 358 -1.70 1.40 26.50
C ILE A 358 -3.17 1.02 26.61
N ALA A 359 -3.47 -0.23 26.98
CA ALA A 359 -4.83 -0.74 27.07
C ALA A 359 -5.60 -0.23 28.31
N THR A 360 -4.92 0.27 29.33
CA THR A 360 -5.54 0.92 30.50
C THR A 360 -5.73 2.41 30.32
N ARG A 361 -5.29 2.94 29.17
CA ARG A 361 -5.38 4.33 28.76
C ARG A 361 -6.52 4.53 27.75
N ASN A 362 -6.61 5.71 27.20
CA ASN A 362 -7.61 6.04 26.18
C ASN A 362 -7.04 7.03 25.15
N ALA A 363 -7.81 7.31 24.11
CA ALA A 363 -7.40 8.17 22.99
C ALA A 363 -7.13 9.64 23.37
N ASN A 364 -7.52 10.11 24.54
CA ASN A 364 -7.26 11.46 25.03
C ASN A 364 -6.02 11.55 25.95
N ASP A 365 -5.31 10.44 26.17
CA ASP A 365 -4.12 10.40 27.00
C ASP A 365 -2.85 10.58 26.14
N PRO A 366 -2.05 11.64 26.34
CA PRO A 366 -0.80 11.84 25.62
C PRO A 366 0.19 10.67 25.77
N GLN A 367 0.17 10.00 26.94
CA GLN A 367 1.03 8.83 27.16
C GLN A 367 0.66 7.67 26.24
N ALA A 368 -0.62 7.47 25.93
CA ALA A 368 -1.04 6.44 24.99
C ALA A 368 -0.45 6.68 23.58
N TRP A 369 -0.50 7.92 23.10
CA TRP A 369 0.07 8.29 21.81
C TRP A 369 1.61 8.28 21.81
N PHE A 370 2.24 8.60 22.95
CA PHE A 370 3.68 8.42 23.11
C PHE A 370 4.09 6.94 22.97
N LEU A 371 3.41 6.03 23.67
CA LEU A 371 3.66 4.59 23.58
C LEU A 371 3.45 4.07 22.14
N PHE A 372 2.37 4.53 21.49
CA PHE A 372 2.09 4.22 20.09
C PHE A 372 3.24 4.65 19.18
N ALA A 373 3.70 5.91 19.31
CA ALA A 373 4.80 6.44 18.50
C ALA A 373 6.11 5.66 18.72
N GLN A 374 6.44 5.30 19.97
CA GLN A 374 7.65 4.54 20.24
C GLN A 374 7.58 3.12 19.69
N ALA A 375 6.43 2.44 19.80
CA ALA A 375 6.24 1.11 19.22
C ALA A 375 6.32 1.14 17.69
N SER A 376 5.78 2.18 17.05
CA SER A 376 5.90 2.42 15.61
C SER A 376 7.37 2.53 15.17
N ARG A 377 8.18 3.35 15.86
CA ARG A 377 9.62 3.50 15.56
C ARG A 377 10.38 2.18 15.66
N LEU A 378 10.10 1.39 16.69
CA LEU A 378 10.72 0.08 16.90
C LEU A 378 10.33 -0.90 15.78
N MET A 379 9.06 -0.90 15.40
CA MET A 379 8.54 -1.73 14.31
C MET A 379 9.19 -1.39 12.97
N TYR A 380 9.28 -0.10 12.60
CA TYR A 380 9.93 0.29 11.34
C TYR A 380 11.42 0.01 11.32
N ALA A 381 12.11 0.13 12.46
CA ALA A 381 13.53 -0.20 12.55
C ALA A 381 13.79 -1.67 12.19
N ASP A 382 12.95 -2.58 12.66
CA ASP A 382 13.05 -4.00 12.32
C ASP A 382 12.56 -4.31 10.89
N ARG A 383 11.42 -3.73 10.49
CA ARG A 383 10.85 -3.91 9.16
C ARG A 383 11.85 -3.57 8.06
N ASP A 384 12.49 -2.42 8.17
CA ASP A 384 13.38 -1.88 7.13
C ASP A 384 14.67 -2.70 6.96
N HIS A 385 15.00 -3.55 7.92
CA HIS A 385 16.15 -4.44 7.85
C HIS A 385 15.79 -5.87 7.44
N TYR A 386 14.63 -6.38 7.87
CA TYR A 386 14.36 -7.82 7.84
C TYR A 386 13.24 -8.24 6.89
N VAL A 387 12.27 -7.35 6.57
CA VAL A 387 11.11 -7.75 5.77
C VAL A 387 11.38 -7.61 4.27
N ALA A 388 11.18 -8.71 3.54
CA ALA A 388 11.33 -8.80 2.09
C ALA A 388 10.63 -10.07 1.57
N ASP A 389 10.83 -10.43 0.29
CA ASP A 389 10.31 -11.69 -0.29
C ASP A 389 11.09 -12.89 0.25
N PRO A 390 10.44 -13.78 1.06
CA PRO A 390 11.10 -14.90 1.71
C PRO A 390 11.59 -15.98 0.76
N ARG A 391 11.18 -15.94 -0.51
CA ARG A 391 11.68 -16.86 -1.55
C ARG A 391 13.09 -16.51 -2.04
N PHE A 392 13.54 -15.29 -1.76
CA PHE A 392 14.85 -14.78 -2.19
C PHE A 392 15.80 -14.50 -1.03
N VAL A 393 15.27 -14.16 0.13
CA VAL A 393 16.08 -13.87 1.33
C VAL A 393 15.38 -14.41 2.57
N PRO A 394 16.11 -14.93 3.56
CA PRO A 394 15.53 -15.32 4.84
C PRO A 394 14.87 -14.12 5.51
N VAL A 395 13.60 -14.26 5.89
CA VAL A 395 12.85 -13.30 6.71
C VAL A 395 12.57 -13.98 8.06
N PRO A 396 13.11 -13.47 9.18
CA PRO A 396 13.07 -14.16 10.46
C PRO A 396 11.74 -13.97 11.21
N VAL A 397 10.62 -14.31 10.57
CA VAL A 397 9.23 -14.06 11.06
C VAL A 397 9.05 -14.56 12.49
N GLU A 398 9.38 -15.82 12.75
CA GLU A 398 9.20 -16.44 14.07
C GLU A 398 10.01 -15.72 15.16
N ARG A 399 11.22 -15.30 14.82
CA ARG A 399 12.09 -14.56 15.75
C ARG A 399 11.58 -13.15 16.01
N MET A 400 11.08 -12.45 14.99
CA MET A 400 10.48 -11.11 15.14
C MET A 400 9.26 -11.11 16.07
N LEU A 401 8.54 -12.23 16.14
CA LEU A 401 7.34 -12.42 16.96
C LEU A 401 7.59 -13.29 18.20
N GLU A 402 8.83 -13.63 18.50
CA GLU A 402 9.17 -14.37 19.71
C GLU A 402 8.97 -13.50 20.97
N SER A 403 8.29 -14.04 21.97
CA SER A 403 7.92 -13.30 23.19
C SER A 403 9.12 -12.66 23.91
N GLY A 404 10.28 -13.36 23.91
CA GLY A 404 11.54 -12.83 24.46
C GLY A 404 12.02 -11.60 23.69
N TYR A 405 12.02 -11.68 22.37
CA TYR A 405 12.41 -10.59 21.49
C TYR A 405 11.48 -9.37 21.63
N ILE A 406 10.17 -9.60 21.59
CA ILE A 406 9.16 -8.54 21.79
C ILE A 406 9.36 -7.82 23.13
N ARG A 407 9.62 -8.58 24.20
CA ARG A 407 9.88 -7.99 25.52
C ARG A 407 11.12 -7.09 25.51
N LEU A 408 12.22 -7.54 24.89
CA LEU A 408 13.43 -6.73 24.76
C LEU A 408 13.17 -5.45 23.96
N ARG A 409 12.39 -5.53 22.88
CA ARG A 409 12.00 -4.34 22.10
C ARG A 409 11.16 -3.38 22.93
N ALA A 410 10.15 -3.89 23.64
CA ALA A 410 9.28 -3.06 24.48
C ALA A 410 10.05 -2.34 25.61
N GLN A 411 11.09 -2.96 26.20
CA GLN A 411 11.93 -2.36 27.23
C GLN A 411 12.72 -1.14 26.74
N LEU A 412 12.86 -0.94 25.43
CA LEU A 412 13.50 0.26 24.87
C LEU A 412 12.59 1.51 24.92
N ILE A 413 11.31 1.34 25.24
CA ILE A 413 10.39 2.46 25.42
C ILE A 413 10.64 3.11 26.77
N GLY A 414 11.35 4.25 26.75
CA GLY A 414 11.62 5.04 27.94
C GLY A 414 10.47 6.01 28.30
N SER A 415 10.75 6.97 29.18
CA SER A 415 9.80 8.04 29.54
C SER A 415 9.73 9.18 28.53
N HIS A 416 10.77 9.32 27.70
CA HIS A 416 10.91 10.35 26.66
C HIS A 416 11.42 9.75 25.37
N ALA A 417 11.11 10.40 24.24
CA ALA A 417 11.63 10.01 22.94
C ALA A 417 13.15 10.29 22.88
N GLY A 418 13.92 9.24 22.71
CA GLY A 418 15.36 9.29 22.46
C GLY A 418 15.67 9.31 20.96
N PRO A 419 16.94 9.11 20.57
CA PRO A 419 17.36 8.93 19.18
C PRO A 419 16.60 7.81 18.47
N ALA A 420 16.66 7.78 17.13
CA ALA A 420 16.06 6.71 16.34
C ALA A 420 16.55 5.33 16.81
N PRO A 421 15.63 4.39 17.13
CA PRO A 421 16.05 3.06 17.51
C PRO A 421 16.67 2.31 16.32
N GLY A 422 17.72 1.55 16.57
CA GLY A 422 18.22 0.58 15.60
C GLY A 422 17.33 -0.67 15.53
N PRO A 423 17.58 -1.54 14.53
CA PRO A 423 16.94 -2.85 14.48
C PRO A 423 17.33 -3.68 15.71
N GLY A 424 16.46 -4.56 16.14
CA GLY A 424 16.81 -5.53 17.18
C GLY A 424 17.81 -6.55 16.65
N ALA A 425 18.61 -7.12 17.55
CA ALA A 425 19.61 -8.12 17.19
C ALA A 425 18.95 -9.44 16.80
N LEU A 426 18.98 -9.78 15.51
CA LEU A 426 18.59 -11.07 14.97
C LEU A 426 19.80 -11.70 14.26
N PRO A 427 19.87 -13.03 14.11
CA PRO A 427 21.05 -13.72 13.56
C PRO A 427 21.20 -13.56 12.04
N ILE A 428 20.85 -12.39 11.52
CA ILE A 428 20.91 -12.02 10.10
C ILE A 428 21.42 -10.59 10.00
N SER A 429 22.56 -10.41 9.33
CA SER A 429 23.12 -9.07 9.08
C SER A 429 22.65 -8.54 7.73
N ARG A 430 21.97 -7.39 7.73
CA ARG A 430 21.45 -6.72 6.53
C ARG A 430 21.72 -5.21 6.58
N GLY A 431 21.77 -4.60 5.40
CA GLY A 431 21.66 -3.15 5.25
C GLY A 431 20.22 -2.69 5.45
N ARG A 432 20.05 -1.46 5.86
CA ARG A 432 18.73 -0.82 6.00
C ARG A 432 18.15 -0.47 4.61
N ASP A 433 16.89 -0.76 4.38
CA ASP A 433 16.16 -0.24 3.24
C ASP A 433 15.53 1.11 3.61
N ALA A 434 16.03 2.18 2.99
CA ALA A 434 15.52 3.53 3.19
C ALA A 434 14.36 3.88 2.25
N THR A 435 13.89 2.97 1.40
CA THR A 435 12.84 3.21 0.41
C THR A 435 11.56 3.71 1.07
N ASN A 436 11.02 4.79 0.51
CA ASN A 436 9.75 5.36 0.93
C ASN A 436 8.66 4.90 -0.05
N GLU A 437 7.69 4.13 0.44
CA GLU A 437 6.57 3.63 -0.36
C GLU A 437 5.54 4.75 -0.56
N ALA A 438 5.10 4.97 -1.80
CA ALA A 438 4.11 5.98 -2.14
C ALA A 438 2.68 5.55 -1.75
N ALA A 439 1.71 6.45 -1.93
CA ALA A 439 0.40 6.37 -1.26
C ALA A 439 -0.80 6.03 -2.16
N GLY A 440 -0.58 5.55 -3.40
CA GLY A 440 -1.63 5.17 -4.34
C GLY A 440 -2.18 3.76 -4.11
N THR A 441 -3.12 3.60 -3.20
CA THR A 441 -3.66 2.31 -2.76
C THR A 441 -5.14 2.46 -2.42
N SER A 442 -5.90 1.35 -2.51
CA SER A 442 -7.28 1.24 -2.04
C SER A 442 -7.44 0.03 -1.13
N HIS A 443 -8.43 0.05 -0.24
CA HIS A 443 -8.81 -1.10 0.57
C HIS A 443 -10.30 -1.39 0.40
N LEU A 444 -10.68 -2.68 0.52
CA LEU A 444 -12.05 -3.13 0.56
C LEU A 444 -12.25 -4.23 1.61
N ALA A 445 -13.41 -4.21 2.25
CA ALA A 445 -13.88 -5.25 3.16
C ALA A 445 -15.30 -5.66 2.77
N ILE A 446 -15.56 -6.97 2.66
CA ILE A 446 -16.84 -7.52 2.22
C ILE A 446 -17.23 -8.68 3.12
N VAL A 447 -18.50 -8.72 3.51
CA VAL A 447 -19.13 -9.88 4.17
C VAL A 447 -20.32 -10.32 3.31
N ASP A 448 -20.39 -11.60 2.96
CA ASP A 448 -21.55 -12.16 2.26
C ASP A 448 -22.62 -12.69 3.25
N ALA A 449 -23.77 -13.09 2.72
CA ALA A 449 -24.90 -13.57 3.52
C ALA A 449 -24.64 -14.90 4.27
N ASP A 450 -23.60 -15.64 3.90
CA ASP A 450 -23.17 -16.84 4.62
C ASP A 450 -22.13 -16.54 5.70
N GLY A 451 -21.68 -15.27 5.80
CA GLY A 451 -20.68 -14.82 6.76
C GLY A 451 -19.23 -15.00 6.29
N ASN A 452 -18.99 -15.36 5.02
CA ASN A 452 -17.63 -15.34 4.48
C ASN A 452 -17.15 -13.90 4.33
N VAL A 453 -15.85 -13.69 4.55
CA VAL A 453 -15.27 -12.34 4.58
C VAL A 453 -14.08 -12.23 3.63
N VAL A 454 -14.03 -11.12 2.90
CA VAL A 454 -12.84 -10.66 2.18
C VAL A 454 -12.32 -9.40 2.87
N SER A 455 -11.02 -9.35 3.14
CA SER A 455 -10.25 -8.14 3.47
C SER A 455 -9.13 -8.05 2.45
N MET A 456 -9.13 -7.01 1.60
CA MET A 456 -8.20 -6.90 0.49
C MET A 456 -7.67 -5.48 0.36
N THR A 457 -6.33 -5.36 0.28
CA THR A 457 -5.66 -4.10 -0.05
C THR A 457 -5.01 -4.23 -1.43
N THR A 458 -5.29 -3.28 -2.32
CA THR A 458 -4.94 -3.30 -3.75
C THR A 458 -4.33 -1.98 -4.19
N THR A 459 -3.40 -2.00 -5.15
CA THR A 459 -2.60 -0.84 -5.50
C THR A 459 -2.12 -0.85 -6.94
N VAL A 460 -1.83 0.34 -7.49
CA VAL A 460 -0.92 0.54 -8.63
C VAL A 460 0.37 1.26 -8.20
N GLU A 461 0.57 1.44 -6.92
CA GLU A 461 1.64 2.05 -6.14
C GLU A 461 1.51 3.58 -6.07
N SER A 462 2.10 4.37 -6.95
CA SER A 462 1.99 5.84 -6.97
C SER A 462 0.65 6.30 -7.56
N ILE A 463 0.35 7.59 -7.38
CA ILE A 463 -0.82 8.22 -8.01
C ILE A 463 -0.73 8.07 -9.53
N PHE A 464 -1.69 7.35 -10.12
CA PHE A 464 -1.71 6.89 -11.52
C PHE A 464 -0.54 5.97 -11.88
N GLY A 465 0.01 5.24 -10.94
CA GLY A 465 1.07 4.27 -11.18
C GLY A 465 2.28 4.87 -11.90
N SER A 466 2.75 4.22 -12.94
CA SER A 466 3.84 4.71 -13.79
C SER A 466 3.45 5.92 -14.68
N GLY A 467 2.17 6.31 -14.68
CA GLY A 467 1.63 7.31 -15.61
C GLY A 467 1.45 6.80 -17.04
N ARG A 468 1.73 5.54 -17.32
CA ARG A 468 1.56 4.86 -18.61
C ARG A 468 0.22 4.15 -18.68
N THR A 469 -0.39 4.11 -19.86
CA THR A 469 -1.73 3.54 -20.04
C THR A 469 -1.79 2.48 -21.14
N VAL A 470 -2.65 1.50 -20.97
CA VAL A 470 -2.96 0.47 -21.96
C VAL A 470 -4.45 0.14 -21.88
N GLY A 471 -5.18 0.09 -23.01
CA GLY A 471 -6.56 -0.37 -23.04
C GLY A 471 -7.48 0.31 -22.02
N GLY A 472 -7.26 1.60 -21.76
CA GLY A 472 -8.06 2.41 -20.84
C GLY A 472 -7.73 2.25 -19.36
N PHE A 473 -6.68 1.51 -18.98
CA PHE A 473 -6.21 1.36 -17.60
C PHE A 473 -4.76 1.83 -17.43
N VAL A 474 -4.40 2.11 -16.20
CA VAL A 474 -3.07 2.59 -15.80
C VAL A 474 -2.16 1.40 -15.46
N LEU A 475 -0.87 1.46 -15.84
CA LEU A 475 0.14 0.49 -15.44
C LEU A 475 0.73 0.86 -14.07
N ASN A 476 1.00 -0.14 -13.25
CA ASN A 476 1.64 0.04 -11.96
C ASN A 476 3.11 0.50 -12.11
N ASN A 477 3.65 1.12 -11.05
CA ASN A 477 5.07 1.39 -10.87
C ASN A 477 5.66 0.62 -9.67
N GLN A 478 5.16 -0.57 -9.41
CA GLN A 478 5.38 -1.27 -8.15
C GLN A 478 6.83 -1.59 -7.84
N LEU A 479 7.70 -1.65 -8.86
CA LEU A 479 9.10 -1.98 -8.64
C LEU A 479 9.88 -0.86 -7.94
N THR A 480 9.31 0.36 -7.86
CA THR A 480 9.88 1.44 -7.03
C THR A 480 9.75 1.21 -5.52
N ASP A 481 9.03 0.17 -5.10
CA ASP A 481 9.02 -0.31 -3.71
C ASP A 481 10.26 -1.15 -3.36
N PHE A 482 11.09 -1.53 -4.31
CA PHE A 482 12.40 -2.09 -4.04
C PHE A 482 13.38 -1.01 -3.56
N ALA A 483 14.41 -1.43 -2.83
CA ALA A 483 15.53 -0.57 -2.51
C ALA A 483 16.25 -0.13 -3.79
N PHE A 484 16.46 1.19 -3.96
CA PHE A 484 17.19 1.73 -5.11
C PHE A 484 18.70 1.45 -4.98
N GLU A 485 19.20 1.37 -3.75
CA GLU A 485 20.55 0.96 -3.44
C GLU A 485 20.55 -0.50 -2.96
N PRO A 486 21.23 -1.41 -3.68
CA PRO A 486 21.24 -2.83 -3.32
C PRO A 486 22.02 -3.14 -2.05
N THR A 487 22.87 -2.21 -1.59
CA THR A 487 23.70 -2.34 -0.39
C THR A 487 23.67 -1.06 0.45
N GLU A 488 23.76 -1.22 1.75
CA GLU A 488 23.96 -0.10 2.70
C GLU A 488 25.05 -0.47 3.70
N GLY A 489 26.06 0.41 3.86
CA GLY A 489 27.23 0.12 4.71
C GLY A 489 27.97 -1.17 4.34
N GLY A 490 28.03 -1.52 3.05
CA GLY A 490 28.66 -2.75 2.55
C GLY A 490 27.86 -4.03 2.81
N ARG A 491 26.63 -3.93 3.32
CA ARG A 491 25.73 -5.07 3.54
C ARG A 491 24.60 -5.08 2.54
N ALA A 492 24.23 -6.27 2.06
CA ALA A 492 23.09 -6.42 1.15
C ALA A 492 21.79 -6.00 1.83
N VAL A 493 20.96 -5.21 1.14
CA VAL A 493 19.61 -4.82 1.57
C VAL A 493 18.65 -5.96 1.25
N ALA A 494 17.84 -6.36 2.24
CA ALA A 494 16.90 -7.47 2.08
C ALA A 494 15.93 -7.25 0.91
N ASN A 495 15.46 -6.01 0.72
CA ASN A 495 14.51 -5.61 -0.32
C ASN A 495 15.20 -5.12 -1.62
N ALA A 496 16.45 -5.47 -1.88
CA ALA A 496 17.11 -5.20 -3.17
C ALA A 496 16.41 -5.93 -4.31
N VAL A 497 16.45 -5.34 -5.51
CA VAL A 497 15.84 -5.93 -6.73
C VAL A 497 16.49 -7.26 -7.08
N HIS A 498 15.68 -8.18 -7.58
CA HIS A 498 16.13 -9.41 -8.21
C HIS A 498 15.06 -9.88 -9.22
N GLY A 499 15.48 -10.45 -10.33
CA GLY A 499 14.56 -11.01 -11.32
C GLY A 499 13.58 -12.01 -10.72
N GLY A 500 12.29 -11.83 -10.96
CA GLY A 500 11.22 -12.67 -10.42
C GLY A 500 10.83 -12.41 -8.95
N LYS A 501 11.54 -11.54 -8.22
CA LYS A 501 11.26 -11.17 -6.83
C LYS A 501 10.06 -10.24 -6.73
N ARG A 502 9.34 -10.32 -5.61
CA ARG A 502 8.30 -9.37 -5.22
C ARG A 502 8.89 -8.29 -4.32
N PRO A 503 8.60 -7.01 -4.53
CA PRO A 503 9.01 -5.98 -3.59
C PRO A 503 8.26 -6.11 -2.26
N ARG A 504 8.92 -5.72 -1.16
CA ARG A 504 8.26 -5.54 0.13
C ARG A 504 7.02 -4.66 -0.02
N SER A 505 6.03 -4.83 0.86
CA SER A 505 4.80 -4.04 0.84
C SER A 505 4.34 -3.71 2.25
N SER A 506 3.87 -2.48 2.46
CA SER A 506 3.13 -2.10 3.66
C SER A 506 1.66 -2.53 3.63
N MET A 507 1.13 -2.98 2.50
CA MET A 507 -0.24 -3.52 2.42
C MET A 507 -0.41 -4.68 3.37
N ALA A 508 -1.27 -4.53 4.36
CA ALA A 508 -1.54 -5.50 5.42
C ALA A 508 -3.04 -5.51 5.73
N PRO A 509 -3.89 -6.08 4.84
CA PRO A 509 -5.28 -6.30 5.18
C PRO A 509 -5.37 -7.18 6.44
N VAL A 510 -6.39 -6.92 7.27
CA VAL A 510 -6.55 -7.56 8.59
C VAL A 510 -7.87 -8.30 8.66
N ILE A 511 -7.84 -9.48 9.30
CA ILE A 511 -9.02 -10.16 9.85
C ILE A 511 -8.78 -10.42 11.32
N VAL A 512 -9.75 -10.07 12.16
CA VAL A 512 -9.74 -10.30 13.61
C VAL A 512 -10.71 -11.41 13.95
N LEU A 513 -10.26 -12.33 14.78
CA LEU A 513 -11.06 -13.45 15.28
C LEU A 513 -11.17 -13.38 16.81
N ASP A 514 -12.28 -13.91 17.36
CA ASP A 514 -12.40 -14.16 18.79
C ASP A 514 -11.62 -15.42 19.22
N LYS A 515 -11.62 -15.72 20.53
CA LYS A 515 -10.96 -16.93 21.09
C LYS A 515 -11.53 -18.25 20.56
N ALA A 516 -12.75 -18.25 20.05
CA ALA A 516 -13.39 -19.41 19.44
C ALA A 516 -13.07 -19.53 17.94
N GLY A 517 -12.39 -18.54 17.35
CA GLY A 517 -12.06 -18.47 15.93
C GLY A 517 -13.21 -17.96 15.07
N HIS A 518 -14.20 -17.29 15.66
CA HIS A 518 -15.24 -16.61 14.88
C HIS A 518 -14.78 -15.24 14.42
N PHE A 519 -15.27 -14.83 13.27
CA PHE A 519 -15.03 -13.50 12.72
C PHE A 519 -15.52 -12.40 13.66
N VAL A 520 -14.68 -11.42 13.90
CA VAL A 520 -14.95 -10.19 14.67
C VAL A 520 -14.87 -8.96 13.79
N ALA A 521 -13.75 -8.73 13.10
CA ALA A 521 -13.57 -7.57 12.26
C ALA A 521 -12.69 -7.85 11.03
N ALA A 522 -12.95 -7.11 9.96
CA ALA A 522 -12.08 -7.00 8.80
C ALA A 522 -11.80 -5.52 8.55
N LEU A 523 -10.55 -5.14 8.37
CA LEU A 523 -10.17 -3.75 8.11
C LEU A 523 -8.84 -3.65 7.37
N GLY A 524 -8.58 -2.47 6.84
CA GLY A 524 -7.31 -2.10 6.26
C GLY A 524 -7.34 -0.68 5.72
N SER A 525 -6.18 -0.18 5.33
CA SER A 525 -5.99 1.18 4.85
C SER A 525 -5.09 1.20 3.63
N PRO A 526 -5.28 2.14 2.70
CA PRO A 526 -4.23 2.70 1.86
C PRO A 526 -3.30 3.60 2.68
N GLY A 527 -2.19 4.08 2.05
CA GLY A 527 -1.34 5.10 2.67
C GLY A 527 0.16 4.85 2.55
N GLY A 528 0.62 4.02 1.62
CA GLY A 528 2.04 3.70 1.45
C GLY A 528 2.65 3.16 2.75
N SER A 529 3.83 3.64 3.13
CA SER A 529 4.50 3.20 4.37
C SER A 529 3.63 3.36 5.62
N ALA A 530 2.74 4.36 5.68
CA ALA A 530 1.90 4.67 6.85
C ALA A 530 0.73 3.69 7.09
N ILE A 531 0.47 2.76 6.15
CA ILE A 531 -0.60 1.75 6.27
C ILE A 531 -0.54 1.01 7.60
N LEU A 532 0.67 0.69 8.06
CA LEU A 532 0.87 -0.07 9.30
C LEU A 532 0.39 0.70 10.52
N ASP A 533 0.72 2.00 10.60
CA ASP A 533 0.27 2.87 11.70
C ASP A 533 -1.24 3.10 11.65
N TYR A 534 -1.82 3.27 10.45
CA TYR A 534 -3.27 3.47 10.30
C TYR A 534 -4.04 2.22 10.75
N ASN A 535 -3.58 1.04 10.38
CA ASN A 535 -4.16 -0.21 10.84
C ASN A 535 -3.95 -0.41 12.35
N ALA A 536 -2.73 -0.14 12.86
CA ALA A 536 -2.41 -0.29 14.27
C ALA A 536 -3.27 0.63 15.15
N LYS A 537 -3.41 1.93 14.82
CA LYS A 537 -4.24 2.86 15.60
C LYS A 537 -5.69 2.38 15.67
N THR A 538 -6.21 1.88 14.54
CA THR A 538 -7.59 1.41 14.45
C THR A 538 -7.79 0.15 15.29
N LEU A 539 -6.84 -0.79 15.24
CA LEU A 539 -6.86 -2.01 16.07
C LEU A 539 -6.74 -1.68 17.56
N VAL A 540 -5.85 -0.75 17.94
CA VAL A 540 -5.74 -0.29 19.33
C VAL A 540 -7.05 0.38 19.79
N GLY A 541 -7.61 1.28 18.99
CA GLY A 541 -8.89 1.92 19.27
C GLY A 541 -10.02 0.92 19.48
N LEU A 542 -10.14 -0.05 18.56
CA LEU A 542 -11.20 -1.05 18.56
C LEU A 542 -11.01 -2.10 19.68
N LEU A 543 -9.82 -2.70 19.77
CA LEU A 543 -9.58 -3.89 20.59
C LEU A 543 -9.10 -3.56 22.01
N ALA A 544 -8.33 -2.49 22.21
CA ALA A 544 -7.83 -2.08 23.51
C ALA A 544 -8.71 -1.00 24.17
N TRP A 545 -9.06 0.06 23.44
CA TRP A 545 -9.85 1.17 23.98
C TRP A 545 -11.36 1.00 23.84
N LYS A 546 -11.81 -0.10 23.20
CA LYS A 546 -13.23 -0.47 23.05
C LYS A 546 -14.10 0.60 22.38
N LEU A 547 -13.50 1.33 21.44
CA LEU A 547 -14.21 2.30 20.61
C LEU A 547 -15.11 1.57 19.59
N SER A 548 -16.17 2.22 19.09
CA SER A 548 -16.87 1.73 17.90
C SER A 548 -15.93 1.71 16.69
N LEU A 549 -16.23 0.93 15.67
CA LEU A 549 -15.40 0.88 14.46
C LEU A 549 -15.26 2.27 13.84
N LYS A 550 -16.36 3.04 13.76
CA LYS A 550 -16.34 4.41 13.26
C LYS A 550 -15.42 5.32 14.06
N GLN A 551 -15.50 5.28 15.40
CA GLN A 551 -14.63 6.08 16.26
C GLN A 551 -13.15 5.70 16.11
N ALA A 552 -12.84 4.40 16.01
CA ALA A 552 -11.48 3.90 15.82
C ALA A 552 -10.88 4.34 14.47
N VAL A 553 -11.68 4.30 13.39
CA VAL A 553 -11.29 4.78 12.05
C VAL A 553 -10.99 6.28 12.07
N GLU A 554 -11.81 7.09 12.78
CA GLU A 554 -11.69 8.56 12.85
C GLU A 554 -10.60 9.06 13.80
N LEU A 555 -9.94 8.20 14.57
CA LEU A 555 -8.79 8.62 15.41
C LEU A 555 -7.76 9.40 14.58
N PRO A 556 -7.07 10.38 15.21
CA PRO A 556 -5.98 11.09 14.54
C PRO A 556 -4.92 10.13 13.99
N ASN A 557 -4.34 10.45 12.84
CA ASN A 557 -3.20 9.73 12.30
C ASN A 557 -1.91 10.25 12.93
N LEU A 558 -1.07 9.33 13.40
CA LEU A 558 0.30 9.56 13.85
C LEU A 558 1.20 8.48 13.26
N ILE A 559 2.29 8.91 12.64
CA ILE A 559 3.32 8.05 12.07
C ILE A 559 4.65 8.40 12.73
N ALA A 560 5.36 7.39 13.21
CA ALA A 560 6.68 7.58 13.80
C ALA A 560 7.69 6.60 13.21
N ARG A 561 8.65 7.13 12.41
CA ARG A 561 9.70 6.33 11.77
C ARG A 561 11.05 7.03 11.90
N GLY A 562 12.04 6.33 12.43
CA GLY A 562 13.34 6.93 12.74
C GLY A 562 13.20 8.11 13.71
N ASP A 563 13.72 9.28 13.35
CA ASP A 563 13.59 10.50 14.13
C ASP A 563 12.43 11.40 13.68
N THR A 564 11.59 10.91 12.77
CA THR A 564 10.45 11.67 12.25
C THR A 564 9.16 11.26 12.95
N PHE A 565 8.44 12.28 13.44
CA PHE A 565 7.09 12.15 13.96
C PHE A 565 6.18 13.04 13.13
N SER A 566 5.21 12.46 12.44
CA SER A 566 4.27 13.20 11.61
C SER A 566 2.84 12.79 11.91
N GLY A 567 1.89 13.70 11.68
CA GLY A 567 0.49 13.41 11.94
C GLY A 567 -0.45 14.56 11.58
N GLU A 568 -1.71 14.37 11.90
CA GLU A 568 -2.80 15.30 11.61
C GLU A 568 -2.97 16.29 12.76
N LEU A 569 -2.14 17.34 12.81
CA LEU A 569 -2.14 18.32 13.92
C LEU A 569 -3.54 18.85 14.25
N GLY A 570 -4.37 19.12 13.25
CA GLY A 570 -5.74 19.63 13.45
C GLY A 570 -6.74 18.64 14.06
N ARG A 571 -6.38 17.34 14.16
CA ARG A 571 -7.20 16.32 14.81
C ARG A 571 -6.72 15.97 16.23
N PHE A 572 -5.53 16.42 16.63
CA PHE A 572 -5.06 16.32 18.00
C PHE A 572 -5.48 17.54 18.80
N THR A 573 -5.91 17.34 20.05
CA THR A 573 -6.20 18.47 20.95
C THR A 573 -4.90 19.18 21.34
N PRO A 574 -4.96 20.48 21.70
CA PRO A 574 -3.78 21.20 22.20
C PRO A 574 -3.12 20.50 23.40
N ALA A 575 -3.91 19.89 24.29
CA ALA A 575 -3.41 19.14 25.45
C ALA A 575 -2.62 17.88 25.04
N LEU A 576 -3.11 17.13 24.02
CA LEU A 576 -2.39 15.97 23.48
C LEU A 576 -1.06 16.40 22.86
N LEU A 577 -1.05 17.46 22.04
CA LEU A 577 0.17 17.99 21.43
C LEU A 577 1.17 18.49 22.47
N ALA A 578 0.71 19.18 23.54
CA ALA A 578 1.56 19.61 24.65
C ALA A 578 2.16 18.39 25.36
N GLY A 579 1.35 17.41 25.75
CA GLY A 579 1.82 16.22 26.43
C GLY A 579 2.76 15.33 25.59
N LEU A 580 2.66 15.37 24.26
CA LEU A 580 3.63 14.73 23.36
C LEU A 580 4.97 15.50 23.35
N ARG A 581 4.93 16.85 23.29
CA ARG A 581 6.14 17.69 23.38
C ARG A 581 6.88 17.49 24.72
N ASP A 582 6.13 17.42 25.81
CA ASP A 582 6.72 17.15 27.15
C ASP A 582 7.48 15.81 27.21
N ARG A 583 7.17 14.89 26.28
CA ARG A 583 7.85 13.58 26.14
C ARG A 583 8.85 13.54 24.99
N GLY A 584 9.23 14.70 24.46
CA GLY A 584 10.21 14.82 23.38
C GLY A 584 9.69 14.47 21.99
N ILE A 585 8.37 14.49 21.76
CA ILE A 585 7.77 14.30 20.44
C ILE A 585 7.20 15.61 19.94
N GLU A 586 7.88 16.22 18.97
CA GLU A 586 7.35 17.31 18.19
C GLU A 586 6.71 16.76 16.91
N LEU A 587 5.37 16.75 16.90
CA LEU A 587 4.61 16.24 15.77
C LEU A 587 4.61 17.25 14.63
N LYS A 588 5.10 16.85 13.46
CA LYS A 588 5.06 17.65 12.22
C LYS A 588 3.78 17.35 11.43
N PRO A 589 3.31 18.28 10.58
CA PRO A 589 2.22 17.96 9.66
C PRO A 589 2.54 16.71 8.85
N GLY A 590 1.59 15.77 8.79
CA GLY A 590 1.70 14.59 7.95
C GLY A 590 1.70 14.95 6.47
N HIS A 591 2.37 14.14 5.64
CA HIS A 591 2.48 14.37 4.21
C HIS A 591 1.37 13.64 3.43
N ALA A 592 0.92 14.35 2.42
CA ALA A 592 0.27 14.04 1.16
C ALA A 592 -0.99 13.18 1.22
N GLU A 593 -0.97 11.90 1.55
CA GLU A 593 -2.17 11.09 1.47
C GLU A 593 -2.62 10.60 2.84
N ASN A 594 -3.81 11.07 3.22
CA ASN A 594 -4.45 10.62 4.45
C ASN A 594 -4.85 9.15 4.36
N SER A 595 -5.09 8.52 5.52
CA SER A 595 -5.67 7.19 5.57
C SER A 595 -6.98 7.11 4.77
N GLY A 596 -7.36 5.92 4.39
CA GLY A 596 -8.64 5.62 3.75
C GLY A 596 -9.12 4.28 4.29
N LEU A 597 -9.23 4.21 5.62
CA LEU A 597 -9.64 3.02 6.33
C LEU A 597 -11.05 2.59 5.93
N HIS A 598 -11.20 1.32 5.63
CA HIS A 598 -12.50 0.68 5.46
C HIS A 598 -12.55 -0.55 6.34
N GLY A 599 -13.68 -0.80 6.96
CA GLY A 599 -13.81 -1.98 7.81
C GLY A 599 -15.23 -2.39 8.08
N LEU A 600 -15.36 -3.62 8.55
CA LEU A 600 -16.59 -4.25 8.99
C LEU A 600 -16.34 -4.89 10.35
N LEU A 601 -17.25 -4.69 11.28
CA LEU A 601 -17.24 -5.26 12.63
C LEU A 601 -18.51 -6.07 12.85
N ARG A 602 -18.38 -7.28 13.40
CA ARG A 602 -19.49 -8.10 13.84
C ARG A 602 -19.66 -7.96 15.34
N HIS A 603 -20.83 -7.50 15.78
CA HIS A 603 -21.20 -7.42 17.18
C HIS A 603 -21.54 -8.78 17.78
N ALA A 604 -21.58 -8.87 19.12
CA ALA A 604 -21.89 -10.10 19.84
C ALA A 604 -23.30 -10.64 19.55
N ASP A 605 -24.24 -9.75 19.22
CA ASP A 605 -25.61 -10.11 18.81
C ASP A 605 -25.72 -10.62 17.36
N GLY A 606 -24.59 -10.62 16.64
CA GLY A 606 -24.51 -11.06 15.25
C GLY A 606 -24.81 -9.99 14.21
N THR A 607 -25.14 -8.78 14.61
CA THR A 607 -25.28 -7.62 13.70
C THR A 607 -23.91 -7.12 13.23
N TYR A 608 -23.88 -6.34 12.16
CA TYR A 608 -22.65 -5.75 11.62
C TYR A 608 -22.68 -4.23 11.67
N GLU A 609 -21.52 -3.64 11.91
CA GLU A 609 -21.21 -2.23 11.74
C GLU A 609 -20.20 -2.11 10.58
N GLY A 610 -20.47 -1.20 9.65
CA GLY A 610 -19.51 -0.83 8.60
C GLY A 610 -19.01 0.59 8.80
N ALA A 611 -17.72 0.82 8.56
CA ALA A 611 -17.13 2.15 8.62
C ALA A 611 -16.23 2.42 7.41
N ALA A 612 -16.22 3.68 6.98
CA ALA A 612 -15.30 4.24 6.00
C ALA A 612 -14.71 5.54 6.56
N ASP A 613 -13.46 5.78 6.24
CA ASP A 613 -12.68 6.95 6.67
C ASP A 613 -13.21 8.22 5.99
N SER A 614 -13.56 9.22 6.78
CA SER A 614 -14.06 10.51 6.29
C SER A 614 -13.01 11.35 5.53
N ARG A 615 -11.75 10.92 5.54
CA ARG A 615 -10.65 11.58 4.81
C ARG A 615 -10.69 11.30 3.30
N ARG A 616 -11.46 10.28 2.89
CA ARG A 616 -11.69 9.90 1.48
C ARG A 616 -13.18 9.73 1.19
N GLU A 617 -13.52 9.42 -0.06
CA GLU A 617 -14.89 9.29 -0.56
C GLU A 617 -15.53 7.92 -0.28
N GLY A 618 -14.82 7.04 0.44
CA GLY A 618 -15.28 5.69 0.71
C GLY A 618 -16.57 5.63 1.53
N VAL A 619 -17.30 4.55 1.33
CA VAL A 619 -18.53 4.25 2.08
C VAL A 619 -18.58 2.78 2.49
N ALA A 620 -19.38 2.50 3.52
CA ALA A 620 -19.77 1.15 3.91
C ALA A 620 -21.29 1.04 3.83
N ARG A 621 -21.80 0.06 3.10
CA ARG A 621 -23.25 -0.15 2.92
C ARG A 621 -23.63 -1.61 3.07
N MET A 622 -24.83 -1.81 3.61
CA MET A 622 -25.49 -3.12 3.71
C MET A 622 -26.35 -3.35 2.47
N LEU A 623 -26.50 -4.59 2.08
CA LEU A 623 -27.51 -5.01 1.10
C LEU A 623 -28.90 -4.66 1.63
N SER A 624 -29.67 -3.89 0.86
CA SER A 624 -31.01 -3.46 1.29
C SER A 624 -31.98 -4.63 1.37
N PRO A 625 -33.03 -4.56 2.22
CA PRO A 625 -34.07 -5.59 2.28
C PRO A 625 -34.74 -5.90 0.95
N ALA A 626 -34.92 -4.91 0.09
CA ALA A 626 -35.48 -5.09 -1.26
C ALA A 626 -34.52 -5.88 -2.18
N GLN A 627 -33.21 -5.59 -2.12
CA GLN A 627 -32.20 -6.34 -2.86
C GLN A 627 -32.04 -7.77 -2.31
N GLU A 628 -32.21 -7.95 -1.00
CA GLU A 628 -32.17 -9.26 -0.37
C GLU A 628 -33.39 -10.13 -0.72
N ALA A 629 -34.56 -9.53 -0.85
CA ALA A 629 -35.76 -10.22 -1.33
C ALA A 629 -35.58 -10.71 -2.78
N GLY A 630 -34.98 -9.90 -3.66
CA GLY A 630 -34.60 -10.30 -5.01
C GLY A 630 -33.62 -11.49 -5.03
N ARG A 631 -32.62 -11.50 -4.15
CA ARG A 631 -31.67 -12.60 -3.99
C ARG A 631 -32.35 -13.92 -3.57
N ARG A 632 -33.28 -13.86 -2.62
CA ARG A 632 -34.03 -15.05 -2.14
C ARG A 632 -34.96 -15.64 -3.21
N ALA A 633 -35.45 -14.81 -4.13
CA ALA A 633 -36.28 -15.25 -5.23
C ALA A 633 -35.46 -15.87 -6.40
N ALA A 634 -34.17 -15.58 -6.48
CA ALA A 634 -33.26 -16.06 -7.52
C ALA A 634 -32.56 -17.40 -7.16
N ASN A 635 -32.59 -17.80 -5.87
CA ASN A 635 -32.08 -19.07 -5.34
C ASN A 635 -33.24 -20.04 -5.07
#